data_3fe2c4320c0864048dc5ea3d25dd0dd1
#
_entry.id   3fe2c4320c0864048dc5ea3d25dd0dd1
#
_cell.length_a   1.000
_cell.length_b   1.000
_cell.length_c   1.000
_cell.angle_alpha   90.00
_cell.angle_beta   90.00
_cell.angle_gamma   90.00
#
_symmetry.space_group_name_H-M   'P 1'
#
loop_
_entity.id
_entity.type
_entity.pdbx_description
1 polymer ?
#
loop_
_entity_poly.entity_id
_entity_poly.type
_entity_poly.pdbx_seq_one_letter_code
_entity_poly.pdbx_strand_id
1 'polypeptide(L)'
;MNPQDGEQGNPAHSLFETFLRANHCEEVLGSFQALCRQLALEHKGQLQFYHKLKSCLNYWSAKALWGKLDKKAGHKDYDQGKACANTKCLIIGAGPCGLRTAIELAFLGARVVLVEKRDSFSRNNVLHLWPFTIHDLRALGAKKFYGRFCTGALDHISIRQLQLILLKVALLLGVEIHVNVQFKGLIPPAAKGSGPGGGWKAALQPSSSPVGQYEFDVLISAGGGKFVPEGFKRKETRGKLAIGITTNFVNRHSRAEVEVAEISGVARIYNQQFFQNLYNKTGIDLENIVYYKDDTHYFVMTAKKQSLLKKGVIVQDKADIESLLSAENVNQEALLSYAKEAANFSTNYQLPDLEFALNHRNRPDVDMFDFTCMNRSENAALVRECHGARLLIGLVGDCLVEPFWPLGTGVARGFLAAFDAAWMVKRWAAGTAPLDLLAERESIYQQLSQTSPDNTNKNISQYSIDPTTRYRNINLQAIKPNQVRDLYVVGKIEIDHKKRDSRNSRDVGRAYEGLLSWCQTHTEGYRGVAVMDFTHSWKSGLALCALIHHFRPNLLDFNSLDQHSPLKNNQMALDIAEQELGIPPVLSSTEMAAGAEPNQLGLITYLSQFYEAFKPSAKPEERARKLLAPPGTRGAVLFLSKLQKTLSLTRKRNQDSAQKDAETKRTRREAGLESGVEGDLFIADLGWGTNRQEQPQPPEINPSDSLLGRRQSSLTSPAESSDACYFCGKRVYILERVSAEGHFFHRGCFQCHQCGTTLRLGDFVFDEDDGHFYCMLHYSSPHSMEVTDSACCAAPQEVSGDVSTIGQLRPSLQI
;
A
#
# COMPACT_ATOMS: atom_id res chain seq x y z
N MET A 1 -60.28 -19.84 -33.74
CA MET A 1 -59.40 -19.40 -32.63
C MET A 1 -58.11 -18.93 -33.24
N ASN A 2 -57.91 -17.63 -33.26
CA ASN A 2 -56.72 -17.00 -33.85
C ASN A 2 -55.51 -17.16 -32.90
N PRO A 3 -54.35 -17.55 -33.37
CA PRO A 3 -53.09 -17.52 -32.60
C PRO A 3 -52.40 -16.19 -32.82
N GLN A 4 -52.91 -15.11 -32.22
CA GLN A 4 -52.24 -13.79 -32.16
C GLN A 4 -52.54 -13.09 -30.85
N ASP A 5 -52.35 -13.77 -29.72
CA ASP A 5 -52.11 -13.09 -28.44
C ASP A 5 -50.60 -13.09 -28.21
N GLY A 6 -50.01 -11.99 -28.71
CA GLY A 6 -48.56 -11.73 -28.50
C GLY A 6 -48.26 -11.70 -27.03
N GLU A 7 -47.17 -12.38 -26.66
CA GLU A 7 -46.48 -12.23 -25.39
C GLU A 7 -46.14 -10.74 -25.16
N GLN A 8 -47.06 -10.03 -24.50
CA GLN A 8 -46.72 -8.76 -23.85
C GLN A 8 -45.75 -9.09 -22.73
N GLY A 9 -44.47 -9.04 -23.02
CA GLY A 9 -43.41 -9.32 -22.10
C GLY A 9 -43.64 -8.54 -20.80
N ASN A 10 -43.58 -9.22 -19.64
CA ASN A 10 -43.72 -8.61 -18.32
C ASN A 10 -42.86 -7.31 -18.23
N PRO A 11 -43.48 -6.12 -18.00
CA PRO A 11 -42.76 -4.84 -18.00
C PRO A 11 -41.61 -4.81 -17.02
N ALA A 12 -41.72 -5.54 -15.92
CA ALA A 12 -40.64 -5.66 -14.91
C ALA A 12 -39.40 -6.39 -15.46
N HIS A 13 -39.58 -7.39 -16.33
CA HIS A 13 -38.47 -8.08 -16.96
C HIS A 13 -37.68 -7.15 -17.89
N SER A 14 -38.40 -6.35 -18.71
CA SER A 14 -37.77 -5.35 -19.59
C SER A 14 -37.00 -4.28 -18.81
N LEU A 15 -37.57 -3.76 -17.73
CA LEU A 15 -36.92 -2.80 -16.85
C LEU A 15 -35.67 -3.39 -16.17
N PHE A 16 -35.73 -4.67 -15.79
CA PHE A 16 -34.57 -5.33 -15.19
C PHE A 16 -33.43 -5.53 -16.21
N GLU A 17 -33.76 -5.92 -17.46
CA GLU A 17 -32.74 -6.02 -18.51
C GLU A 17 -32.14 -4.64 -18.86
N THR A 18 -32.96 -3.57 -18.86
CA THR A 18 -32.50 -2.19 -19.02
C THR A 18 -31.52 -1.81 -17.89
N PHE A 19 -31.88 -2.11 -16.65
CA PHE A 19 -31.00 -1.90 -15.48
C PHE A 19 -29.68 -2.66 -15.63
N LEU A 20 -29.69 -3.92 -16.06
CA LEU A 20 -28.48 -4.71 -16.25
C LEU A 20 -27.59 -4.16 -17.38
N ARG A 21 -28.18 -3.57 -18.43
CA ARG A 21 -27.45 -3.01 -19.59
C ARG A 21 -26.99 -1.58 -19.38
N ALA A 22 -27.57 -0.83 -18.46
CA ALA A 22 -27.23 0.57 -18.20
C ALA A 22 -25.72 0.77 -17.97
N ASN A 23 -25.14 1.77 -18.62
CA ASN A 23 -23.70 2.03 -18.65
C ASN A 23 -23.30 3.35 -17.97
N HIS A 24 -24.27 4.10 -17.44
CA HIS A 24 -24.05 5.34 -16.69
C HIS A 24 -24.70 5.25 -15.31
N CYS A 25 -24.13 5.95 -14.34
CA CYS A 25 -24.58 5.89 -12.94
C CYS A 25 -26.06 6.33 -12.82
N GLU A 26 -26.43 7.41 -13.49
CA GLU A 26 -27.80 7.96 -13.52
C GLU A 26 -28.78 6.94 -14.11
N GLU A 27 -28.44 6.32 -15.24
CA GLU A 27 -29.25 5.29 -15.88
C GLU A 27 -29.46 4.06 -14.98
N VAL A 28 -28.41 3.62 -14.27
CA VAL A 28 -28.50 2.50 -13.33
C VAL A 28 -29.44 2.83 -12.20
N LEU A 29 -29.31 4.02 -11.59
CA LEU A 29 -30.15 4.46 -10.49
C LEU A 29 -31.58 4.70 -10.94
N GLY A 30 -31.80 5.36 -12.08
CA GLY A 30 -33.13 5.65 -12.64
C GLY A 30 -33.88 4.39 -13.04
N SER A 31 -33.23 3.45 -13.77
CA SER A 31 -33.84 2.18 -14.16
C SER A 31 -34.16 1.29 -12.94
N PHE A 32 -33.29 1.29 -11.93
CA PHE A 32 -33.56 0.56 -10.68
C PHE A 32 -34.74 1.14 -9.92
N GLN A 33 -34.85 2.48 -9.83
CA GLN A 33 -36.00 3.14 -9.22
C GLN A 33 -37.31 2.86 -9.97
N ALA A 34 -37.27 2.87 -11.31
CA ALA A 34 -38.42 2.50 -12.12
C ALA A 34 -38.84 1.05 -11.89
N LEU A 35 -37.86 0.14 -11.81
CA LEU A 35 -38.12 -1.28 -11.49
C LEU A 35 -38.76 -1.45 -10.11
N CYS A 36 -38.23 -0.78 -9.07
CA CYS A 36 -38.80 -0.83 -7.74
C CYS A 36 -40.23 -0.29 -7.70
N ARG A 37 -40.52 0.82 -8.38
CA ARG A 37 -41.88 1.36 -8.52
C ARG A 37 -42.82 0.38 -9.21
N GLN A 38 -42.40 -0.23 -10.32
CA GLN A 38 -43.19 -1.22 -11.05
C GLN A 38 -43.55 -2.45 -10.22
N LEU A 39 -42.63 -2.85 -9.34
CA LEU A 39 -42.82 -4.01 -8.45
C LEU A 39 -43.41 -3.63 -7.08
N ALA A 40 -43.76 -2.37 -6.84
CA ALA A 40 -44.21 -1.83 -5.56
C ALA A 40 -43.30 -2.22 -4.38
N LEU A 41 -41.99 -2.22 -4.61
CA LEU A 41 -40.99 -2.56 -3.61
C LEU A 41 -40.41 -1.29 -2.99
N GLU A 42 -40.48 -1.17 -1.67
CA GLU A 42 -39.72 -0.16 -0.94
C GLU A 42 -38.28 -0.65 -0.79
N HIS A 43 -37.33 0.17 -1.23
CA HIS A 43 -35.90 -0.10 -1.09
C HIS A 43 -35.45 0.16 0.38
N LYS A 44 -36.12 -0.47 1.33
CA LYS A 44 -35.84 -0.41 2.78
C LYS A 44 -35.83 -1.82 3.34
N GLY A 45 -34.75 -2.23 4.02
CA GLY A 45 -34.68 -3.53 4.69
C GLY A 45 -34.13 -4.68 3.86
N GLN A 46 -32.93 -4.63 3.52
CA GLN A 46 -31.87 -5.45 2.90
C GLN A 46 -32.24 -6.86 2.42
N LEU A 47 -32.15 -7.86 3.27
CA LEU A 47 -32.42 -9.25 2.90
C LEU A 47 -33.88 -9.51 2.50
N GLN A 48 -34.83 -8.89 3.17
CA GLN A 48 -36.24 -8.98 2.79
C GLN A 48 -36.48 -8.36 1.42
N PHE A 49 -35.85 -7.24 1.13
CA PHE A 49 -35.90 -6.61 -0.18
C PHE A 49 -35.34 -7.54 -1.26
N TYR A 50 -34.14 -8.12 -1.04
CA TYR A 50 -33.51 -9.04 -1.98
C TYR A 50 -34.40 -10.24 -2.29
N HIS A 51 -35.01 -10.87 -1.26
CA HIS A 51 -35.89 -12.03 -1.42
C HIS A 51 -37.19 -11.68 -2.18
N LYS A 52 -37.80 -10.52 -1.89
CA LYS A 52 -38.97 -10.02 -2.61
C LYS A 52 -38.63 -9.73 -4.08
N LEU A 53 -37.53 -9.00 -4.33
CA LEU A 53 -37.08 -8.69 -5.68
C LEU A 53 -36.84 -9.98 -6.49
N LYS A 54 -36.15 -10.95 -5.92
CA LYS A 54 -35.89 -12.24 -6.53
C LYS A 54 -37.14 -13.02 -6.83
N SER A 55 -38.14 -13.01 -5.94
CA SER A 55 -39.40 -13.69 -6.16
C SER A 55 -40.21 -13.10 -7.32
N CYS A 56 -40.16 -11.78 -7.49
CA CYS A 56 -40.82 -11.07 -8.61
C CYS A 56 -40.11 -11.27 -9.96
N LEU A 57 -38.81 -11.49 -9.96
CA LEU A 57 -37.97 -11.62 -11.18
C LEU A 57 -37.46 -13.05 -11.35
N ASN A 58 -38.38 -13.97 -11.62
CA ASN A 58 -38.11 -15.40 -11.63
C ASN A 58 -38.06 -16.01 -13.04
N TYR A 59 -37.39 -15.33 -13.99
CA TYR A 59 -37.15 -15.84 -15.35
C TYR A 59 -35.71 -16.33 -15.53
N TRP A 60 -35.43 -17.09 -16.58
CA TRP A 60 -34.22 -17.88 -16.72
C TRP A 60 -32.91 -17.04 -16.61
N SER A 61 -32.86 -15.85 -17.26
CA SER A 61 -31.68 -14.97 -17.24
C SER A 61 -31.41 -14.42 -15.82
N ALA A 62 -32.46 -13.99 -15.12
CA ALA A 62 -32.36 -13.53 -13.75
C ALA A 62 -32.00 -14.66 -12.78
N LYS A 63 -32.54 -15.88 -12.96
CA LYS A 63 -32.22 -17.06 -12.13
C LYS A 63 -30.71 -17.37 -12.12
N ALA A 64 -30.02 -17.19 -13.24
CA ALA A 64 -28.58 -17.42 -13.33
C ALA A 64 -27.78 -16.43 -12.44
N LEU A 65 -28.24 -15.19 -12.30
CA LEU A 65 -27.66 -14.19 -11.39
C LEU A 65 -27.99 -14.53 -9.92
N TRP A 66 -29.27 -14.82 -9.65
CA TRP A 66 -29.71 -15.21 -8.29
C TRP A 66 -28.96 -16.43 -7.77
N GLY A 67 -28.74 -17.46 -8.59
CA GLY A 67 -27.98 -18.64 -8.21
C GLY A 67 -26.55 -18.34 -7.76
N LYS A 68 -25.90 -17.35 -8.37
CA LYS A 68 -24.55 -16.92 -7.96
C LYS A 68 -24.58 -16.16 -6.63
N LEU A 69 -25.49 -15.19 -6.49
CA LEU A 69 -25.63 -14.39 -5.27
C LEU A 69 -26.05 -15.26 -4.10
N ASP A 70 -27.00 -16.20 -4.31
CA ASP A 70 -27.45 -17.16 -3.27
C ASP A 70 -26.32 -18.09 -2.84
N LYS A 71 -25.52 -18.60 -3.79
CA LYS A 71 -24.35 -19.42 -3.46
C LYS A 71 -23.37 -18.68 -2.56
N LYS A 72 -23.14 -17.38 -2.82
CA LYS A 72 -22.29 -16.54 -1.97
C LYS A 72 -22.96 -16.29 -0.62
N ALA A 73 -24.24 -15.87 -0.60
CA ALA A 73 -25.01 -15.62 0.62
C ALA A 73 -25.14 -16.85 1.53
N GLY A 74 -25.18 -18.05 0.94
CA GLY A 74 -25.24 -19.33 1.66
C GLY A 74 -23.92 -19.76 2.32
N HIS A 75 -22.83 -19.01 2.15
CA HIS A 75 -21.58 -19.35 2.82
C HIS A 75 -21.72 -19.16 4.35
N LYS A 76 -21.13 -20.09 5.12
CA LYS A 76 -21.23 -20.14 6.60
C LYS A 76 -20.89 -18.82 7.31
N ASP A 77 -19.98 -18.03 6.71
CA ASP A 77 -19.51 -16.79 7.32
C ASP A 77 -20.58 -15.70 7.39
N TYR A 78 -21.63 -15.78 6.55
CA TYR A 78 -22.72 -14.79 6.54
C TYR A 78 -23.87 -15.16 7.45
N ASP A 79 -23.90 -16.37 8.00
CA ASP A 79 -24.97 -16.84 8.89
C ASP A 79 -26.39 -16.55 8.34
N GLN A 80 -26.57 -16.86 7.05
CA GLN A 80 -27.83 -16.60 6.33
C GLN A 80 -28.28 -15.12 6.43
N GLY A 81 -27.32 -14.18 6.52
CA GLY A 81 -27.59 -12.76 6.67
C GLY A 81 -28.07 -12.34 8.06
N LYS A 82 -27.79 -13.11 9.08
CA LYS A 82 -28.14 -12.78 10.47
C LYS A 82 -26.96 -12.18 11.25
N ALA A 83 -25.74 -12.39 10.78
CA ALA A 83 -24.52 -12.04 11.50
C ALA A 83 -24.42 -10.55 11.89
N CYS A 84 -25.03 -9.64 11.11
CA CYS A 84 -25.06 -8.20 11.38
C CYS A 84 -26.47 -7.59 11.28
N ALA A 85 -27.54 -8.37 11.50
CA ALA A 85 -28.94 -7.97 11.27
C ALA A 85 -29.36 -6.67 12.00
N ASN A 86 -28.76 -6.36 13.15
CA ASN A 86 -29.05 -5.17 13.94
C ASN A 86 -28.00 -4.05 13.80
N THR A 87 -27.04 -4.20 12.88
CA THR A 87 -25.94 -3.25 12.70
C THR A 87 -26.28 -2.25 11.60
N LYS A 88 -26.14 -0.95 11.90
CA LYS A 88 -26.37 0.14 10.96
C LYS A 88 -25.04 0.71 10.51
N CYS A 89 -24.77 0.68 9.20
CA CYS A 89 -23.52 1.10 8.63
C CYS A 89 -23.69 2.31 7.70
N LEU A 90 -22.84 3.32 7.85
CA LEU A 90 -22.65 4.40 6.87
C LEU A 90 -21.33 4.20 6.15
N ILE A 91 -21.34 4.23 4.81
CA ILE A 91 -20.14 4.13 3.97
C ILE A 91 -19.94 5.45 3.23
N ILE A 92 -18.72 5.98 3.27
CA ILE A 92 -18.33 7.20 2.57
C ILE A 92 -17.56 6.83 1.30
N GLY A 93 -18.16 7.10 0.14
CA GLY A 93 -17.54 6.91 -1.18
C GLY A 93 -17.99 5.65 -1.91
N ALA A 94 -18.52 5.83 -3.14
CA ALA A 94 -18.92 4.79 -4.07
C ALA A 94 -17.78 4.32 -5.00
N GLY A 95 -16.54 4.40 -4.53
CA GLY A 95 -15.41 3.78 -5.22
C GLY A 95 -15.51 2.25 -5.18
N PRO A 96 -14.70 1.50 -5.97
CA PRO A 96 -14.75 0.04 -6.00
C PRO A 96 -14.67 -0.60 -4.60
N CYS A 97 -13.82 -0.06 -3.72
CA CYS A 97 -13.65 -0.59 -2.37
C CYS A 97 -14.86 -0.32 -1.47
N GLY A 98 -15.46 0.88 -1.55
CA GLY A 98 -16.68 1.23 -0.79
C GLY A 98 -17.86 0.37 -1.18
N LEU A 99 -18.11 0.25 -2.49
CA LEU A 99 -19.18 -0.61 -3.03
C LEU A 99 -18.95 -2.09 -2.70
N ARG A 100 -17.67 -2.54 -2.78
CA ARG A 100 -17.35 -3.93 -2.45
C ARG A 100 -17.58 -4.22 -0.96
N THR A 101 -17.24 -3.27 -0.08
CA THR A 101 -17.53 -3.37 1.36
C THR A 101 -19.03 -3.36 1.61
N ALA A 102 -19.79 -2.49 0.94
CA ALA A 102 -21.24 -2.43 1.06
C ALA A 102 -21.91 -3.76 0.72
N ILE A 103 -21.45 -4.42 -0.35
CA ILE A 103 -21.94 -5.75 -0.77
C ILE A 103 -21.70 -6.79 0.31
N GLU A 104 -20.49 -6.84 0.91
CA GLU A 104 -20.20 -7.81 1.97
C GLU A 104 -21.05 -7.57 3.22
N LEU A 105 -21.20 -6.30 3.62
CA LEU A 105 -22.04 -5.94 4.77
C LEU A 105 -23.52 -6.27 4.52
N ALA A 106 -23.99 -6.10 3.28
CA ALA A 106 -25.34 -6.50 2.91
C ALA A 106 -25.55 -8.02 3.00
N PHE A 107 -24.58 -8.84 2.56
CA PHE A 107 -24.61 -10.29 2.74
C PHE A 107 -24.62 -10.71 4.22
N LEU A 108 -23.96 -9.95 5.10
CA LEU A 108 -24.01 -10.14 6.55
C LEU A 108 -25.34 -9.69 7.19
N GLY A 109 -26.22 -9.03 6.41
CA GLY A 109 -27.52 -8.54 6.85
C GLY A 109 -27.49 -7.18 7.54
N ALA A 110 -26.38 -6.45 7.50
CA ALA A 110 -26.29 -5.10 8.05
C ALA A 110 -27.13 -4.11 7.26
N ARG A 111 -27.75 -3.11 7.89
CA ARG A 111 -28.38 -1.98 7.17
C ARG A 111 -27.29 -1.04 6.67
N VAL A 112 -27.13 -0.95 5.36
CA VAL A 112 -26.05 -0.20 4.71
C VAL A 112 -26.60 0.99 3.96
N VAL A 113 -26.11 2.18 4.31
CA VAL A 113 -26.31 3.44 3.57
C VAL A 113 -24.96 3.88 3.06
N LEU A 114 -24.89 4.23 1.78
CA LEU A 114 -23.66 4.69 1.12
C LEU A 114 -23.87 6.07 0.53
N VAL A 115 -22.95 7.00 0.80
CA VAL A 115 -22.95 8.36 0.28
C VAL A 115 -21.77 8.61 -0.64
N GLU A 116 -22.01 9.20 -1.82
CA GLU A 116 -20.99 9.59 -2.78
C GLU A 116 -21.12 11.09 -3.11
N LYS A 117 -20.01 11.81 -3.05
CA LYS A 117 -19.98 13.26 -3.31
C LYS A 117 -20.19 13.66 -4.77
N ARG A 118 -19.94 12.72 -5.70
CA ARG A 118 -20.15 12.93 -7.14
C ARG A 118 -21.52 12.40 -7.54
N ASP A 119 -22.03 12.92 -8.61
CA ASP A 119 -23.26 12.45 -9.27
C ASP A 119 -23.01 11.35 -10.29
N SER A 120 -21.77 11.23 -10.78
CA SER A 120 -21.38 10.35 -11.86
C SER A 120 -20.10 9.58 -11.60
N PHE A 121 -19.92 8.47 -12.31
CA PHE A 121 -18.68 7.70 -12.36
C PHE A 121 -17.95 8.01 -13.67
N SER A 122 -16.86 8.77 -13.59
CA SER A 122 -16.15 9.33 -14.74
C SER A 122 -14.67 8.93 -14.84
N ARG A 123 -14.19 7.99 -14.00
CA ARG A 123 -12.79 7.57 -14.01
C ARG A 123 -12.57 6.45 -15.04
N ASN A 124 -11.90 6.79 -16.13
CA ASN A 124 -11.61 5.86 -17.24
C ASN A 124 -10.29 5.10 -17.07
N ASN A 125 -9.50 5.41 -16.04
CA ASN A 125 -8.26 4.68 -15.75
C ASN A 125 -8.52 3.18 -15.65
N VAL A 126 -7.66 2.38 -16.29
CA VAL A 126 -7.78 0.93 -16.36
C VAL A 126 -7.02 0.30 -15.18
N LEU A 127 -7.61 -0.73 -14.61
CA LEU A 127 -7.10 -1.51 -13.48
C LEU A 127 -6.72 -2.91 -13.94
N HIS A 128 -5.58 -3.41 -13.49
CA HIS A 128 -5.25 -4.82 -13.58
C HIS A 128 -5.97 -5.60 -12.48
N LEU A 129 -6.56 -6.73 -12.86
CA LEU A 129 -7.27 -7.60 -11.95
C LEU A 129 -6.41 -8.82 -11.59
N TRP A 130 -6.20 -9.04 -10.30
CA TRP A 130 -5.58 -10.28 -9.84
C TRP A 130 -6.58 -11.44 -9.91
N PRO A 131 -6.12 -12.68 -10.05
CA PRO A 131 -6.99 -13.83 -10.24
C PRO A 131 -8.11 -13.97 -9.20
N PHE A 132 -7.82 -13.69 -7.91
CA PHE A 132 -8.85 -13.74 -6.89
C PHE A 132 -9.93 -12.66 -7.06
N THR A 133 -9.56 -11.47 -7.55
CA THR A 133 -10.50 -10.37 -7.82
C THR A 133 -11.44 -10.76 -8.96
N ILE A 134 -10.93 -11.40 -10.01
CA ILE A 134 -11.72 -11.93 -11.13
C ILE A 134 -12.69 -13.01 -10.64
N HIS A 135 -12.19 -13.94 -9.82
CA HIS A 135 -13.01 -15.00 -9.22
C HIS A 135 -14.16 -14.41 -8.37
N ASP A 136 -13.85 -13.42 -7.55
CA ASP A 136 -14.84 -12.75 -6.71
C ASP A 136 -15.90 -12.00 -7.54
N LEU A 137 -15.49 -11.24 -8.54
CA LEU A 137 -16.42 -10.52 -9.44
C LEU A 137 -17.31 -11.50 -10.22
N ARG A 138 -16.78 -12.63 -10.70
CA ARG A 138 -17.56 -13.68 -11.34
C ARG A 138 -18.58 -14.33 -10.40
N ALA A 139 -18.22 -14.49 -9.13
CA ALA A 139 -19.14 -14.97 -8.08
C ALA A 139 -20.26 -13.96 -7.81
N LEU A 140 -20.05 -12.67 -8.01
CA LEU A 140 -21.04 -11.60 -7.93
C LEU A 140 -21.90 -11.46 -9.22
N GLY A 141 -21.65 -12.26 -10.25
CA GLY A 141 -22.43 -12.24 -11.49
C GLY A 141 -21.81 -11.49 -12.64
N ALA A 142 -20.64 -10.89 -12.50
CA ALA A 142 -19.96 -10.23 -13.62
C ALA A 142 -19.69 -11.23 -14.75
N LYS A 143 -20.10 -10.88 -15.97
CA LYS A 143 -19.97 -11.74 -17.16
C LYS A 143 -18.88 -11.28 -18.12
N LYS A 144 -18.67 -9.98 -18.24
CA LYS A 144 -17.82 -9.39 -19.26
C LYS A 144 -16.59 -8.79 -18.60
N PHE A 145 -15.45 -9.39 -18.86
CA PHE A 145 -14.15 -8.75 -18.73
C PHE A 145 -13.61 -8.57 -20.15
N TYR A 146 -12.96 -7.45 -20.40
CA TYR A 146 -12.29 -7.24 -21.66
C TYR A 146 -11.23 -8.32 -21.84
N GLY A 147 -10.97 -8.69 -23.10
CA GLY A 147 -10.12 -9.80 -23.47
C GLY A 147 -8.71 -9.69 -22.86
N ARG A 148 -7.95 -10.76 -22.99
CA ARG A 148 -6.59 -10.84 -22.46
C ARG A 148 -5.74 -9.73 -23.08
N PHE A 149 -5.19 -8.88 -22.21
CA PHE A 149 -4.29 -7.83 -22.58
C PHE A 149 -3.04 -8.42 -23.26
N CYS A 150 -2.75 -7.98 -24.49
CA CYS A 150 -1.54 -8.32 -25.25
C CYS A 150 -1.16 -9.81 -25.20
N THR A 151 -1.98 -10.74 -25.58
CA THR A 151 -1.67 -12.18 -25.54
C THR A 151 -1.34 -12.74 -24.15
N GLY A 152 -1.32 -11.92 -23.12
CA GLY A 152 -1.02 -12.30 -21.74
C GLY A 152 -2.25 -12.76 -20.95
N ALA A 153 -2.02 -13.15 -19.70
CA ALA A 153 -3.04 -13.70 -18.81
C ALA A 153 -3.69 -12.66 -17.87
N LEU A 154 -3.54 -11.36 -18.15
CA LEU A 154 -4.05 -10.29 -17.29
C LEU A 154 -5.39 -9.78 -17.79
N ASP A 155 -6.44 -9.99 -16.99
CA ASP A 155 -7.72 -9.33 -17.21
C ASP A 155 -7.63 -7.88 -16.69
N HIS A 156 -8.27 -6.97 -17.40
CA HIS A 156 -8.32 -5.56 -17.02
C HIS A 156 -9.74 -5.01 -17.13
N ILE A 157 -10.01 -3.90 -16.46
CA ILE A 157 -11.31 -3.21 -16.47
C ILE A 157 -11.11 -1.75 -16.09
N SER A 158 -11.87 -0.83 -16.68
CA SER A 158 -11.88 0.56 -16.23
C SER A 158 -12.52 0.70 -14.84
N ILE A 159 -12.05 1.70 -14.08
CA ILE A 159 -12.60 1.99 -12.75
C ILE A 159 -14.10 2.24 -12.85
N ARG A 160 -14.54 2.99 -13.87
CA ARG A 160 -15.94 3.32 -14.10
C ARG A 160 -16.80 2.06 -14.29
N GLN A 161 -16.38 1.13 -15.12
CA GLN A 161 -17.12 -0.11 -15.35
C GLN A 161 -17.15 -1.00 -14.11
N LEU A 162 -16.03 -1.10 -13.38
CA LEU A 162 -16.00 -1.85 -12.13
C LEU A 162 -16.98 -1.25 -11.10
N GLN A 163 -17.04 0.09 -11.00
CA GLN A 163 -18.01 0.76 -10.14
C GLN A 163 -19.45 0.44 -10.54
N LEU A 164 -19.78 0.46 -11.84
CA LEU A 164 -21.13 0.15 -12.35
C LEU A 164 -21.54 -1.30 -12.04
N ILE A 165 -20.63 -2.26 -12.20
CA ILE A 165 -20.89 -3.66 -11.86
C ILE A 165 -21.22 -3.78 -10.37
N LEU A 166 -20.38 -3.20 -9.52
CA LEU A 166 -20.55 -3.28 -8.06
C LEU A 166 -21.77 -2.48 -7.59
N LEU A 167 -22.08 -1.33 -8.22
CA LEU A 167 -23.28 -0.54 -7.96
C LEU A 167 -24.55 -1.37 -8.18
N LYS A 168 -24.64 -2.05 -9.33
CA LYS A 168 -25.79 -2.91 -9.64
C LYS A 168 -25.97 -4.01 -8.60
N VAL A 169 -24.89 -4.69 -8.22
CA VAL A 169 -24.95 -5.75 -7.21
C VAL A 169 -25.37 -5.18 -5.84
N ALA A 170 -24.81 -4.05 -5.44
CA ALA A 170 -25.15 -3.40 -4.17
C ALA A 170 -26.65 -3.03 -4.09
N LEU A 171 -27.21 -2.46 -5.17
CA LEU A 171 -28.62 -2.11 -5.27
C LEU A 171 -29.52 -3.36 -5.19
N LEU A 172 -29.16 -4.44 -5.87
CA LEU A 172 -29.91 -5.71 -5.81
C LEU A 172 -29.96 -6.31 -4.41
N LEU A 173 -28.89 -6.11 -3.63
CA LEU A 173 -28.81 -6.56 -2.23
C LEU A 173 -29.45 -5.58 -1.24
N GLY A 174 -30.05 -4.49 -1.70
CA GLY A 174 -30.79 -3.54 -0.88
C GLY A 174 -29.93 -2.48 -0.20
N VAL A 175 -28.70 -2.23 -0.70
CA VAL A 175 -27.87 -1.12 -0.22
C VAL A 175 -28.50 0.21 -0.65
N GLU A 176 -28.73 1.11 0.29
CA GLU A 176 -29.26 2.45 0.04
C GLU A 176 -28.13 3.38 -0.40
N ILE A 177 -28.19 3.90 -1.64
CA ILE A 177 -27.08 4.67 -2.27
C ILE A 177 -27.55 6.07 -2.61
N HIS A 178 -26.81 7.07 -2.09
CA HIS A 178 -27.06 8.49 -2.33
C HIS A 178 -25.87 9.13 -3.00
N VAL A 179 -26.02 9.52 -4.24
CA VAL A 179 -25.05 10.28 -5.01
C VAL A 179 -25.24 11.79 -4.78
N ASN A 180 -24.23 12.59 -5.11
CA ASN A 180 -24.21 14.04 -4.88
C ASN A 180 -24.42 14.43 -3.40
N VAL A 181 -23.96 13.56 -2.48
CA VAL A 181 -24.02 13.76 -1.03
C VAL A 181 -22.62 13.68 -0.46
N GLN A 182 -22.11 14.78 0.05
CA GLN A 182 -20.79 14.88 0.63
C GLN A 182 -20.84 14.79 2.17
N PHE A 183 -20.07 13.87 2.73
CA PHE A 183 -19.81 13.79 4.16
C PHE A 183 -18.91 14.95 4.61
N LYS A 184 -19.30 15.67 5.68
CA LYS A 184 -18.57 16.80 6.25
C LYS A 184 -17.99 16.50 7.64
N GLY A 185 -18.64 15.64 8.43
CA GLY A 185 -18.20 15.32 9.78
C GLY A 185 -19.19 14.42 10.52
N LEU A 186 -18.81 14.07 11.74
CA LEU A 186 -19.63 13.29 12.65
C LEU A 186 -20.44 14.22 13.57
N ILE A 187 -21.68 13.84 13.84
CA ILE A 187 -22.53 14.47 14.85
C ILE A 187 -22.66 13.48 16.01
N PRO A 188 -22.11 13.83 17.20
CA PRO A 188 -22.20 12.96 18.35
C PRO A 188 -23.65 12.87 18.87
N PRO A 189 -23.99 11.77 19.58
CA PRO A 189 -25.28 11.65 20.24
C PRO A 189 -25.50 12.75 21.30
N ALA A 190 -26.74 13.16 21.51
CA ALA A 190 -27.09 14.16 22.51
C ALA A 190 -26.78 13.65 23.94
N ALA A 191 -26.47 14.58 24.87
CA ALA A 191 -26.24 14.26 26.27
C ALA A 191 -27.51 13.65 26.92
N LYS A 192 -27.32 12.69 27.83
CA LYS A 192 -28.44 12.09 28.59
C LYS A 192 -29.18 13.23 29.35
N GLY A 193 -30.45 13.41 29.05
CA GLY A 193 -31.31 14.45 29.69
C GLY A 193 -31.89 15.46 28.69
N SER A 194 -31.44 15.56 27.45
CA SER A 194 -31.96 16.50 26.44
C SER A 194 -32.90 15.82 25.41
N GLY A 195 -33.40 14.61 25.68
CA GLY A 195 -34.30 13.89 24.82
C GLY A 195 -33.99 12.38 24.77
N PRO A 196 -34.76 11.57 24.04
CA PRO A 196 -34.47 10.14 23.88
C PRO A 196 -33.06 9.98 23.31
N GLY A 197 -32.20 9.19 23.98
CA GLY A 197 -30.81 8.98 23.62
C GLY A 197 -30.67 8.57 22.14
N GLY A 198 -30.10 9.46 21.35
CA GLY A 198 -29.88 9.24 19.91
C GLY A 198 -28.55 8.54 19.63
N GLY A 199 -28.43 7.97 18.44
CA GLY A 199 -27.18 7.40 17.91
C GLY A 199 -26.27 8.46 17.25
N TRP A 200 -25.13 8.01 16.73
CA TRP A 200 -24.24 8.82 15.91
C TRP A 200 -24.88 9.17 14.57
N LYS A 201 -24.73 10.41 14.12
CA LYS A 201 -25.24 10.90 12.82
C LYS A 201 -24.12 11.54 12.02
N ALA A 202 -24.38 11.80 10.73
CA ALA A 202 -23.45 12.45 9.82
C ALA A 202 -23.91 13.89 9.48
N ALA A 203 -23.00 14.83 9.53
CA ALA A 203 -23.16 16.14 8.88
C ALA A 203 -22.89 15.95 7.38
N LEU A 204 -23.88 16.29 6.55
CA LEU A 204 -23.85 16.09 5.10
C LEU A 204 -24.06 17.40 4.34
N GLN A 205 -23.64 17.41 3.09
CA GLN A 205 -23.94 18.48 2.14
C GLN A 205 -24.54 17.81 0.87
N PRO A 206 -25.75 18.22 0.42
CA PRO A 206 -26.62 19.24 1.03
C PRO A 206 -27.18 18.80 2.40
N SER A 207 -27.41 19.78 3.28
CA SER A 207 -27.95 19.53 4.64
C SER A 207 -29.40 19.01 4.64
N SER A 208 -30.10 19.20 3.54
CA SER A 208 -31.46 18.67 3.29
C SER A 208 -31.48 17.16 3.00
N SER A 209 -30.33 16.52 2.89
CA SER A 209 -30.27 15.07 2.61
C SER A 209 -30.97 14.27 3.71
N PRO A 210 -31.88 13.33 3.34
CA PRO A 210 -32.59 12.50 4.30
C PRO A 210 -31.65 11.62 5.13
N VAL A 211 -30.46 11.32 4.59
CA VAL A 211 -29.41 10.57 5.28
C VAL A 211 -28.87 11.29 6.51
N GLY A 212 -29.00 12.63 6.62
CA GLY A 212 -28.59 13.39 7.79
C GLY A 212 -29.29 12.96 9.10
N GLN A 213 -30.45 12.29 9.02
CA GLN A 213 -31.16 11.74 10.17
C GLN A 213 -30.85 10.26 10.41
N TYR A 214 -30.06 9.62 9.54
CA TYR A 214 -29.69 8.22 9.70
C TYR A 214 -28.71 8.06 10.86
N GLU A 215 -29.09 7.25 11.83
CA GLU A 215 -28.23 6.84 12.95
C GLU A 215 -27.49 5.57 12.62
N PHE A 216 -26.20 5.51 12.94
CA PHE A 216 -25.36 4.36 12.61
C PHE A 216 -24.36 4.01 13.72
N ASP A 217 -23.99 2.73 13.76
CA ASP A 217 -23.06 2.14 14.73
C ASP A 217 -21.66 1.95 14.14
N VAL A 218 -21.57 1.95 12.79
CA VAL A 218 -20.36 1.72 12.03
C VAL A 218 -20.22 2.74 10.92
N LEU A 219 -19.05 3.35 10.80
CA LEU A 219 -18.66 4.21 9.71
C LEU A 219 -17.48 3.58 8.94
N ILE A 220 -17.64 3.36 7.64
CA ILE A 220 -16.54 2.93 6.77
C ILE A 220 -16.16 4.06 5.81
N SER A 221 -14.90 4.49 5.86
CA SER A 221 -14.39 5.48 4.91
C SER A 221 -13.70 4.80 3.72
N ALA A 222 -14.25 5.05 2.54
CA ALA A 222 -13.72 4.72 1.22
C ALA A 222 -13.59 5.97 0.33
N GLY A 223 -13.42 7.16 0.93
CA GLY A 223 -13.42 8.46 0.26
C GLY A 223 -12.19 8.77 -0.60
N GLY A 224 -11.26 7.81 -0.75
CA GLY A 224 -10.02 7.94 -1.49
C GLY A 224 -8.88 8.60 -0.71
N GLY A 225 -7.69 8.67 -1.30
CA GLY A 225 -6.48 9.10 -0.62
C GLY A 225 -6.50 10.53 -0.08
N LYS A 226 -7.36 11.39 -0.61
CA LYS A 226 -7.48 12.80 -0.17
C LYS A 226 -8.43 13.03 1.01
N PHE A 227 -9.17 12.02 1.44
CA PHE A 227 -10.13 12.13 2.54
C PHE A 227 -9.90 11.03 3.57
N VAL A 228 -9.55 11.43 4.79
CA VAL A 228 -9.40 10.56 5.95
C VAL A 228 -10.20 11.14 7.10
N PRO A 229 -11.04 10.35 7.79
CA PRO A 229 -11.75 10.82 8.98
C PRO A 229 -10.78 11.29 10.07
N GLU A 230 -11.26 12.17 10.92
CA GLU A 230 -10.50 12.64 12.07
C GLU A 230 -10.09 11.48 13.01
N GLY A 231 -8.88 11.57 13.58
CA GLY A 231 -8.31 10.55 14.46
C GLY A 231 -7.36 9.55 13.78
N PHE A 232 -7.30 9.54 12.46
CA PHE A 232 -6.34 8.74 11.72
C PHE A 232 -5.13 9.56 11.30
N LYS A 233 -3.94 8.99 11.52
CA LYS A 233 -2.67 9.55 11.06
C LYS A 233 -2.22 8.81 9.79
N ARG A 234 -1.58 9.54 8.90
CA ARG A 234 -1.03 8.96 7.65
C ARG A 234 0.48 9.08 7.63
N LYS A 235 1.12 8.05 7.12
CA LYS A 235 2.55 8.03 6.85
C LYS A 235 2.78 8.02 5.34
N GLU A 236 3.54 9.00 4.87
CA GLU A 236 4.01 9.03 3.50
C GLU A 236 5.26 8.16 3.36
N THR A 237 5.30 7.41 2.27
CA THR A 237 6.49 6.66 1.84
C THR A 237 6.72 7.01 0.38
N ARG A 238 7.93 7.44 0.06
CA ARG A 238 8.30 7.87 -1.28
C ARG A 238 9.54 7.12 -1.76
N GLY A 239 9.50 6.63 -2.99
CA GLY A 239 10.66 6.07 -3.68
C GLY A 239 11.45 7.14 -4.44
N LYS A 240 12.33 6.71 -5.33
CA LYS A 240 12.99 7.61 -6.29
C LYS A 240 11.93 8.15 -7.24
N LEU A 241 11.94 9.47 -7.51
CA LEU A 241 10.95 10.14 -8.33
C LEU A 241 10.76 9.44 -9.69
N ALA A 242 9.53 9.05 -9.98
CA ALA A 242 9.09 8.61 -11.28
C ALA A 242 7.81 9.39 -11.66
N ILE A 243 7.92 10.23 -12.67
CA ILE A 243 6.81 11.09 -13.10
C ILE A 243 5.91 10.29 -14.05
N GLY A 244 4.71 9.96 -13.56
CA GLY A 244 3.68 9.29 -14.33
C GLY A 244 2.77 10.28 -15.03
N ILE A 245 2.45 9.99 -16.30
CA ILE A 245 1.43 10.67 -17.06
C ILE A 245 0.38 9.64 -17.43
N THR A 246 -0.87 9.91 -17.09
CA THR A 246 -2.02 9.12 -17.54
C THR A 246 -2.89 9.95 -18.47
N THR A 247 -3.35 9.36 -19.56
CA THR A 247 -4.21 10.06 -20.52
C THR A 247 -5.24 9.13 -21.11
N ASN A 248 -6.45 9.66 -21.32
CA ASN A 248 -7.55 8.97 -21.96
C ASN A 248 -7.99 9.72 -23.23
N PHE A 249 -8.11 8.97 -24.33
CA PHE A 249 -8.68 9.47 -25.58
C PHE A 249 -9.99 8.76 -25.89
N VAL A 250 -10.87 9.44 -26.58
CA VAL A 250 -12.17 8.89 -26.99
C VAL A 250 -11.94 7.68 -27.89
N ASN A 251 -12.59 6.56 -27.57
CA ASN A 251 -12.63 5.38 -28.40
C ASN A 251 -14.01 5.30 -29.09
N ARG A 252 -14.03 5.45 -30.38
CA ARG A 252 -15.24 5.39 -31.21
C ARG A 252 -15.57 3.97 -31.67
N HIS A 253 -14.72 2.99 -31.25
CA HIS A 253 -14.84 1.58 -31.62
C HIS A 253 -14.90 1.35 -33.14
N SER A 254 -14.30 2.24 -33.94
CA SER A 254 -14.15 2.08 -35.37
C SER A 254 -13.28 0.85 -35.70
N ARG A 255 -13.42 0.32 -36.91
CA ARG A 255 -12.61 -0.83 -37.33
C ARG A 255 -11.10 -0.55 -37.21
N ALA A 256 -10.67 0.65 -37.58
CA ALA A 256 -9.27 1.07 -37.48
C ALA A 256 -8.78 1.06 -36.02
N GLU A 257 -9.57 1.58 -35.06
CA GLU A 257 -9.23 1.60 -33.63
C GLU A 257 -9.19 0.18 -33.04
N VAL A 258 -10.09 -0.71 -33.50
CA VAL A 258 -10.11 -2.11 -33.04
C VAL A 258 -8.88 -2.89 -33.50
N GLU A 259 -8.33 -2.58 -34.69
CA GLU A 259 -7.14 -3.25 -35.24
C GLU A 259 -5.83 -2.79 -34.60
N VAL A 260 -5.76 -1.63 -33.94
CA VAL A 260 -4.55 -1.15 -33.24
C VAL A 260 -4.22 -2.05 -32.07
N ALA A 261 -2.99 -2.56 -32.03
CA ALA A 261 -2.53 -3.44 -30.93
C ALA A 261 -2.33 -2.66 -29.64
N GLU A 262 -2.73 -3.26 -28.52
CA GLU A 262 -2.37 -2.77 -27.19
C GLU A 262 -0.87 -2.89 -26.95
N ILE A 263 -0.33 -2.08 -26.01
CA ILE A 263 1.09 -2.08 -25.65
C ILE A 263 1.22 -2.49 -24.18
N SER A 264 1.82 -3.64 -23.92
CA SER A 264 1.98 -4.21 -22.58
C SER A 264 3.28 -3.78 -21.92
N GLY A 265 3.43 -2.49 -21.64
CA GLY A 265 4.57 -2.04 -20.84
C GLY A 265 5.90 -2.26 -21.54
N VAL A 266 6.14 -1.53 -22.64
CA VAL A 266 7.47 -1.47 -23.23
C VAL A 266 8.34 -0.63 -22.31
N ALA A 267 9.23 -1.29 -21.55
CA ALA A 267 10.22 -0.61 -20.73
C ALA A 267 11.50 -0.40 -21.53
N ARG A 268 12.15 0.73 -21.32
CA ARG A 268 13.41 1.12 -22.02
C ARG A 268 14.50 0.07 -21.89
N ILE A 269 14.58 -0.63 -20.76
CA ILE A 269 15.57 -1.69 -20.54
C ILE A 269 15.40 -2.89 -21.49
N TYR A 270 14.18 -3.13 -21.99
CA TYR A 270 13.88 -4.26 -22.89
C TYR A 270 13.78 -3.85 -24.36
N ASN A 271 13.48 -2.58 -24.66
CA ASN A 271 13.31 -2.07 -26.03
C ASN A 271 13.94 -0.68 -26.20
N GLN A 272 15.25 -0.61 -26.10
CA GLN A 272 16.00 0.66 -26.21
C GLN A 272 15.79 1.33 -27.55
N GLN A 273 15.69 0.55 -28.64
CA GLN A 273 15.54 1.09 -30.00
C GLN A 273 14.22 1.85 -30.16
N PHE A 274 13.13 1.35 -29.61
CA PHE A 274 11.83 2.05 -29.63
C PHE A 274 11.92 3.42 -28.96
N PHE A 275 12.49 3.50 -27.75
CA PHE A 275 12.63 4.77 -27.02
C PHE A 275 13.63 5.72 -27.66
N GLN A 276 14.70 5.20 -28.28
CA GLN A 276 15.64 6.02 -29.04
C GLN A 276 14.96 6.61 -30.27
N ASN A 277 14.16 5.84 -30.99
CA ASN A 277 13.38 6.32 -32.14
C ASN A 277 12.33 7.34 -31.72
N LEU A 278 11.64 7.12 -30.59
CA LEU A 278 10.69 8.08 -30.00
C LEU A 278 11.43 9.41 -29.73
N TYR A 279 12.57 9.36 -29.04
CA TYR A 279 13.35 10.54 -28.74
C TYR A 279 13.83 11.26 -29.98
N ASN A 280 14.39 10.54 -30.96
CA ASN A 280 14.91 11.12 -32.20
C ASN A 280 13.84 11.83 -33.04
N LYS A 281 12.61 11.26 -33.07
CA LYS A 281 11.51 11.82 -33.87
C LYS A 281 10.73 12.92 -33.15
N THR A 282 10.56 12.81 -31.83
CA THR A 282 9.64 13.67 -31.07
C THR A 282 10.35 14.51 -29.99
N GLY A 283 11.59 14.20 -29.62
CA GLY A 283 12.27 14.78 -28.46
C GLY A 283 11.74 14.29 -27.12
N ILE A 284 10.78 13.34 -27.13
CA ILE A 284 10.17 12.76 -25.93
C ILE A 284 11.03 11.62 -25.42
N ASP A 285 11.40 11.66 -24.14
CA ASP A 285 12.19 10.62 -23.47
C ASP A 285 11.37 9.99 -22.35
N LEU A 286 10.93 8.75 -22.58
CA LEU A 286 10.16 7.95 -21.64
C LEU A 286 11.01 6.79 -21.10
N GLU A 287 10.68 6.34 -19.90
CA GLU A 287 11.19 5.08 -19.31
C GLU A 287 10.25 3.91 -19.61
N ASN A 288 8.94 4.17 -19.68
CA ASN A 288 7.93 3.17 -19.94
C ASN A 288 6.69 3.78 -20.60
N ILE A 289 5.98 2.97 -21.38
CA ILE A 289 4.67 3.28 -21.93
C ILE A 289 3.80 2.03 -21.97
N VAL A 290 2.54 2.19 -21.59
CA VAL A 290 1.50 1.14 -21.63
C VAL A 290 0.28 1.72 -22.33
N TYR A 291 -0.37 0.96 -23.17
CA TYR A 291 -1.61 1.34 -23.84
C TYR A 291 -2.66 0.24 -23.69
N TYR A 292 -3.81 0.62 -23.14
CA TYR A 292 -5.00 -0.22 -23.00
C TYR A 292 -6.13 0.27 -23.89
N LYS A 293 -6.77 -0.66 -24.52
CA LYS A 293 -7.96 -0.41 -25.34
C LYS A 293 -9.20 -0.88 -24.59
N ASP A 294 -9.98 0.08 -24.09
CA ASP A 294 -11.21 -0.15 -23.34
C ASP A 294 -12.29 0.85 -23.84
N ASP A 295 -13.16 1.35 -22.97
CA ASP A 295 -14.11 2.44 -23.30
C ASP A 295 -13.38 3.68 -23.84
N THR A 296 -12.15 3.87 -23.47
CA THR A 296 -11.23 4.89 -23.97
C THR A 296 -9.93 4.24 -24.43
N HIS A 297 -9.13 4.96 -25.22
CA HIS A 297 -7.72 4.64 -25.41
C HIS A 297 -6.95 5.19 -24.21
N TYR A 298 -6.57 4.33 -23.29
CA TYR A 298 -5.88 4.70 -22.06
C TYR A 298 -4.38 4.45 -22.15
N PHE A 299 -3.59 5.50 -21.96
CA PHE A 299 -2.13 5.42 -21.94
C PHE A 299 -1.61 5.76 -20.55
N VAL A 300 -0.58 5.02 -20.13
CA VAL A 300 0.22 5.29 -18.93
C VAL A 300 1.68 5.39 -19.35
N MET A 301 2.30 6.51 -19.05
CA MET A 301 3.68 6.81 -19.43
C MET A 301 4.49 7.15 -18.20
N THR A 302 5.74 6.70 -18.16
CA THR A 302 6.71 7.20 -17.16
C THR A 302 7.70 8.10 -17.90
N ALA A 303 7.62 9.39 -17.62
CA ALA A 303 8.43 10.41 -18.31
C ALA A 303 9.65 10.81 -17.50
N LYS A 304 10.77 11.04 -18.19
CA LYS A 304 11.95 11.60 -17.54
C LYS A 304 11.78 13.10 -17.30
N LYS A 305 12.13 13.56 -16.10
CA LYS A 305 12.06 14.98 -15.72
C LYS A 305 12.72 15.90 -16.76
N GLN A 306 13.89 15.53 -17.27
CA GLN A 306 14.59 16.33 -18.26
C GLN A 306 13.87 16.46 -19.61
N SER A 307 13.12 15.42 -20.00
CA SER A 307 12.26 15.47 -21.20
C SER A 307 11.13 16.47 -21.01
N LEU A 308 10.48 16.45 -19.84
CA LEU A 308 9.38 17.36 -19.51
C LEU A 308 9.83 18.83 -19.45
N LEU A 309 11.02 19.08 -18.91
CA LEU A 309 11.63 20.41 -18.90
C LEU A 309 11.96 20.88 -20.33
N LYS A 310 12.61 20.04 -21.15
CA LYS A 310 12.96 20.37 -22.54
C LYS A 310 11.73 20.61 -23.43
N LYS A 311 10.64 19.89 -23.20
CA LYS A 311 9.38 20.05 -23.95
C LYS A 311 8.49 21.16 -23.36
N GLY A 312 8.94 21.87 -22.31
CA GLY A 312 8.20 22.96 -21.69
C GLY A 312 6.96 22.55 -20.91
N VAL A 313 6.82 21.26 -20.60
CA VAL A 313 5.74 20.74 -19.75
C VAL A 313 5.93 21.18 -18.30
N ILE A 314 7.15 21.05 -17.79
CA ILE A 314 7.56 21.63 -16.52
C ILE A 314 8.27 22.94 -16.81
N VAL A 315 7.76 24.04 -16.26
CA VAL A 315 8.26 25.39 -16.53
C VAL A 315 9.61 25.62 -15.87
N GLN A 316 9.75 25.26 -14.60
CA GLN A 316 10.94 25.47 -13.81
C GLN A 316 11.33 24.20 -13.02
N ASP A 317 12.62 23.87 -13.02
CA ASP A 317 13.14 22.78 -12.17
C ASP A 317 13.15 23.23 -10.71
N LYS A 318 12.44 22.49 -9.87
CA LYS A 318 12.33 22.72 -8.43
C LYS A 318 12.79 21.48 -7.68
N ALA A 319 13.47 21.68 -6.55
CA ALA A 319 13.98 20.60 -5.71
C ALA A 319 12.83 19.86 -4.97
N ASP A 320 11.81 20.60 -4.56
CA ASP A 320 10.62 20.05 -3.93
C ASP A 320 9.66 19.49 -4.97
N ILE A 321 9.27 18.22 -4.81
CA ILE A 321 8.46 17.48 -5.81
C ILE A 321 7.02 18.01 -5.88
N GLU A 322 6.44 18.44 -4.76
CA GLU A 322 5.09 19.01 -4.77
C GLU A 322 5.04 20.31 -5.56
N SER A 323 6.04 21.18 -5.34
CA SER A 323 6.21 22.42 -6.10
C SER A 323 6.59 22.15 -7.56
N LEU A 324 7.36 21.09 -7.84
CA LEU A 324 7.78 20.71 -9.21
C LEU A 324 6.56 20.33 -10.06
N LEU A 325 5.64 19.55 -9.50
CA LEU A 325 4.43 19.02 -10.18
C LEU A 325 3.18 19.84 -9.86
N SER A 326 3.32 21.02 -9.25
CA SER A 326 2.20 21.91 -8.94
C SER A 326 1.56 22.50 -10.21
N ALA A 327 0.27 22.83 -10.13
CA ALA A 327 -0.48 23.40 -11.25
C ALA A 327 0.13 24.69 -11.81
N GLU A 328 0.79 25.49 -10.96
CA GLU A 328 1.47 26.73 -11.36
C GLU A 328 2.78 26.47 -12.14
N ASN A 329 3.38 25.29 -11.97
CA ASN A 329 4.65 24.92 -12.59
C ASN A 329 4.48 23.96 -13.79
N VAL A 330 3.24 23.58 -14.11
CA VAL A 330 2.93 22.68 -15.22
C VAL A 330 2.16 23.42 -16.31
N ASN A 331 2.75 23.48 -17.49
CA ASN A 331 2.08 23.99 -18.69
C ASN A 331 1.13 22.92 -19.23
N GLN A 332 -0.18 23.16 -19.11
CA GLN A 332 -1.22 22.21 -19.50
C GLN A 332 -1.25 21.96 -21.02
N GLU A 333 -1.06 22.98 -21.86
CA GLU A 333 -1.05 22.84 -23.31
C GLU A 333 0.13 21.98 -23.77
N ALA A 334 1.32 22.23 -23.20
CA ALA A 334 2.50 21.42 -23.47
C ALA A 334 2.33 19.98 -22.99
N LEU A 335 1.66 19.76 -21.84
CA LEU A 335 1.35 18.41 -21.34
C LEU A 335 0.39 17.65 -22.27
N LEU A 336 -0.65 18.31 -22.77
CA LEU A 336 -1.59 17.72 -23.72
C LEU A 336 -0.87 17.35 -25.04
N SER A 337 -0.06 18.27 -25.58
CA SER A 337 0.75 18.02 -26.78
C SER A 337 1.72 16.85 -26.59
N TYR A 338 2.43 16.82 -25.45
CA TYR A 338 3.36 15.74 -25.07
C TYR A 338 2.67 14.38 -25.04
N ALA A 339 1.52 14.28 -24.35
CA ALA A 339 0.76 13.05 -24.22
C ALA A 339 0.22 12.55 -25.57
N LYS A 340 -0.31 13.45 -26.38
CA LYS A 340 -0.85 13.13 -27.72
C LYS A 340 0.27 12.68 -28.69
N GLU A 341 1.40 13.37 -28.70
CA GLU A 341 2.56 13.05 -29.55
C GLU A 341 3.16 11.67 -29.19
N ALA A 342 3.28 11.38 -27.89
CA ALA A 342 3.75 10.08 -27.40
C ALA A 342 2.78 8.94 -27.74
N ALA A 343 1.48 9.14 -27.59
CA ALA A 343 0.45 8.16 -27.94
C ALA A 343 0.45 7.87 -29.44
N ASN A 344 0.47 8.90 -30.28
CA ASN A 344 0.50 8.76 -31.74
C ASN A 344 1.74 7.98 -32.22
N PHE A 345 2.92 8.35 -31.72
CA PHE A 345 4.14 7.63 -32.05
C PHE A 345 4.06 6.16 -31.66
N SER A 346 3.60 5.89 -30.44
CA SER A 346 3.58 4.54 -29.87
C SER A 346 2.64 3.58 -30.60
N THR A 347 1.59 4.12 -31.21
CA THR A 347 0.63 3.37 -32.03
C THR A 347 0.94 3.45 -33.55
N ASN A 348 2.17 3.85 -33.92
CA ASN A 348 2.60 4.04 -35.30
C ASN A 348 1.66 4.94 -36.11
N TYR A 349 1.04 5.93 -35.46
CA TYR A 349 0.06 6.86 -36.05
C TYR A 349 -1.17 6.16 -36.62
N GLN A 350 -1.51 4.96 -36.12
CA GLN A 350 -2.65 4.17 -36.61
C GLN A 350 -3.97 4.56 -35.96
N LEU A 351 -3.95 5.25 -34.79
CA LEU A 351 -5.16 5.77 -34.19
C LEU A 351 -5.63 7.02 -34.96
N PRO A 352 -6.85 7.02 -35.52
CA PRO A 352 -7.38 8.21 -36.16
C PRO A 352 -7.70 9.27 -35.12
N ASP A 353 -7.50 10.53 -35.44
CA ASP A 353 -7.88 11.73 -34.69
C ASP A 353 -8.00 11.54 -33.14
N LEU A 354 -6.87 11.45 -32.44
CA LEU A 354 -6.86 11.35 -31.00
C LEU A 354 -7.51 12.60 -30.36
N GLU A 355 -8.76 12.46 -29.93
CA GLU A 355 -9.49 13.44 -29.15
C GLU A 355 -9.45 13.04 -27.68
N PHE A 356 -9.09 13.96 -26.78
CA PHE A 356 -9.08 13.66 -25.36
C PHE A 356 -10.48 13.39 -24.82
N ALA A 357 -10.63 12.31 -24.07
CA ALA A 357 -11.82 12.11 -23.25
C ALA A 357 -11.91 13.20 -22.19
N LEU A 358 -13.12 13.51 -21.73
CA LEU A 358 -13.32 14.51 -20.69
C LEU A 358 -13.38 13.87 -19.30
N ASN A 359 -12.74 14.51 -18.34
CA ASN A 359 -12.85 14.15 -16.93
C ASN A 359 -14.13 14.76 -16.29
N HIS A 360 -14.36 14.48 -15.01
CA HIS A 360 -15.51 14.98 -14.24
C HIS A 360 -15.63 16.51 -14.13
N ARG A 361 -14.65 17.26 -14.61
CA ARG A 361 -14.65 18.74 -14.67
C ARG A 361 -14.80 19.27 -16.08
N ASN A 362 -15.19 18.41 -17.01
CA ASN A 362 -15.26 18.74 -18.46
C ASN A 362 -13.95 19.31 -19.02
N ARG A 363 -12.82 18.78 -18.55
CA ARG A 363 -11.49 19.11 -19.07
C ARG A 363 -10.86 17.84 -19.67
N PRO A 364 -9.87 17.97 -20.57
CA PRO A 364 -9.10 16.82 -21.06
C PRO A 364 -8.64 15.91 -19.92
N ASP A 365 -8.86 14.62 -20.07
CA ASP A 365 -8.54 13.61 -19.06
C ASP A 365 -7.06 13.21 -19.13
N VAL A 366 -6.21 14.13 -18.67
CA VAL A 366 -4.76 13.98 -18.56
C VAL A 366 -4.34 14.39 -17.16
N ASP A 367 -3.63 13.49 -16.47
CA ASP A 367 -3.05 13.75 -15.15
C ASP A 367 -1.55 13.46 -15.15
N MET A 368 -0.77 14.28 -14.45
CA MET A 368 0.66 14.07 -14.21
C MET A 368 0.93 14.08 -12.70
N PHE A 369 1.64 13.07 -12.21
CA PHE A 369 1.90 12.92 -10.77
C PHE A 369 3.11 12.03 -10.48
N ASP A 370 3.58 12.04 -9.22
CA ASP A 370 4.63 11.14 -8.75
C ASP A 370 4.07 9.73 -8.52
N PHE A 371 4.51 8.76 -9.31
CA PHE A 371 4.13 7.35 -9.20
C PHE A 371 4.65 6.67 -7.93
N THR A 372 5.67 7.22 -7.30
CA THR A 372 6.39 6.58 -6.20
C THR A 372 5.94 7.06 -4.83
N CYS A 373 5.10 8.09 -4.78
CA CYS A 373 4.51 8.59 -3.55
C CYS A 373 3.33 7.74 -3.13
N MET A 374 3.37 7.19 -1.93
CA MET A 374 2.30 6.40 -1.34
C MET A 374 2.01 6.87 0.07
N ASN A 375 0.75 7.09 0.36
CA ASN A 375 0.28 7.32 1.71
C ASN A 375 -0.40 6.07 2.27
N ARG A 376 -0.07 5.74 3.52
CA ARG A 376 -0.79 4.68 4.23
C ARG A 376 -1.23 5.21 5.59
N SER A 377 -2.39 4.76 6.06
CA SER A 377 -2.82 5.02 7.42
C SER A 377 -1.97 4.26 8.44
N GLU A 378 -1.66 4.85 9.57
CA GLU A 378 -0.93 4.17 10.65
C GLU A 378 -1.77 3.06 11.28
N ASN A 379 -3.10 3.25 11.32
CA ASN A 379 -4.08 2.27 11.83
C ASN A 379 -5.26 2.09 10.85
N ALA A 380 -5.91 0.94 10.89
CA ALA A 380 -7.01 0.60 9.99
C ALA A 380 -8.39 0.92 10.56
N ALA A 381 -8.50 1.01 11.88
CA ALA A 381 -9.76 1.28 12.56
C ALA A 381 -9.53 2.05 13.87
N LEU A 382 -10.60 2.66 14.37
CA LEU A 382 -10.68 3.22 15.71
C LEU A 382 -12.12 3.12 16.24
N VAL A 383 -12.31 3.25 17.54
CA VAL A 383 -13.61 3.31 18.19
C VAL A 383 -13.73 4.65 18.91
N ARG A 384 -14.87 5.33 18.71
CA ARG A 384 -15.25 6.51 19.48
C ARG A 384 -16.42 6.20 20.38
N GLU A 385 -16.39 6.70 21.59
CA GLU A 385 -17.50 6.64 22.52
C GLU A 385 -17.87 8.03 23.01
N CYS A 386 -19.14 8.39 22.88
CA CYS A 386 -19.69 9.66 23.37
C CYS A 386 -21.04 9.39 24.01
N HIS A 387 -21.25 9.89 25.25
CA HIS A 387 -22.47 9.72 26.04
C HIS A 387 -22.96 8.25 26.15
N GLY A 388 -22.01 7.30 26.11
CA GLY A 388 -22.31 5.87 26.17
C GLY A 388 -22.66 5.21 24.84
N ALA A 389 -22.74 5.97 23.74
CA ALA A 389 -22.91 5.42 22.39
C ALA A 389 -21.56 5.23 21.72
N ARG A 390 -21.28 4.00 21.27
CA ARG A 390 -20.03 3.62 20.60
C ARG A 390 -20.18 3.68 19.09
N LEU A 391 -19.14 4.12 18.41
CA LEU A 391 -19.03 4.16 16.96
C LEU A 391 -17.74 3.49 16.53
N LEU A 392 -17.85 2.42 15.73
CA LEU A 392 -16.72 1.82 15.06
C LEU A 392 -16.44 2.55 13.76
N ILE A 393 -15.19 2.99 13.54
CA ILE A 393 -14.75 3.66 12.30
C ILE A 393 -13.65 2.83 11.66
N GLY A 394 -13.82 2.45 10.39
CA GLY A 394 -12.85 1.68 9.62
C GLY A 394 -12.48 2.36 8.31
N LEU A 395 -11.26 2.11 7.82
CA LEU A 395 -10.77 2.59 6.55
C LEU A 395 -10.65 1.44 5.54
N VAL A 396 -10.96 1.72 4.26
CA VAL A 396 -10.75 0.79 3.15
C VAL A 396 -10.26 1.52 1.89
N GLY A 397 -9.60 0.80 0.99
CA GLY A 397 -9.07 1.36 -0.25
C GLY A 397 -7.96 2.39 -0.01
N ASP A 398 -7.92 3.43 -0.84
CA ASP A 398 -6.85 4.46 -0.81
C ASP A 398 -6.85 5.31 0.48
N CYS A 399 -7.97 5.34 1.23
CA CYS A 399 -7.99 5.90 2.58
C CYS A 399 -7.05 5.13 3.52
N LEU A 400 -6.97 3.80 3.34
CA LEU A 400 -6.17 2.91 4.17
C LEU A 400 -4.75 2.80 3.65
N VAL A 401 -4.59 2.43 2.37
CA VAL A 401 -3.29 2.28 1.70
C VAL A 401 -3.43 2.71 0.25
N GLU A 402 -2.73 3.75 -0.15
CA GLU A 402 -2.62 4.13 -1.55
C GLU A 402 -1.84 3.07 -2.34
N PRO A 403 -2.23 2.78 -3.58
CA PRO A 403 -1.52 1.79 -4.39
C PRO A 403 -0.13 2.30 -4.80
N PHE A 404 0.83 1.39 -4.87
CA PHE A 404 2.04 1.63 -5.64
C PHE A 404 1.72 1.34 -7.10
N TRP A 405 1.58 2.40 -7.89
CA TRP A 405 1.08 2.34 -9.27
C TRP A 405 1.82 1.33 -10.16
N PRO A 406 3.17 1.28 -10.15
CA PRO A 406 3.91 0.35 -11.00
C PRO A 406 3.58 -1.13 -10.77
N LEU A 407 3.07 -1.50 -9.59
CA LEU A 407 2.74 -2.89 -9.25
C LEU A 407 1.25 -3.25 -9.46
N GLY A 408 0.39 -2.30 -9.83
CA GLY A 408 -1.04 -2.57 -10.06
C GLY A 408 -1.78 -3.17 -8.86
N THR A 409 -1.38 -2.81 -7.62
CA THR A 409 -1.89 -3.46 -6.39
C THR A 409 -3.22 -2.90 -5.89
N GLY A 410 -3.69 -1.79 -6.43
CA GLY A 410 -4.76 -0.97 -5.83
C GLY A 410 -6.07 -1.72 -5.60
N VAL A 411 -6.69 -2.23 -6.65
CA VAL A 411 -8.00 -2.89 -6.55
C VAL A 411 -7.92 -4.20 -5.76
N ALA A 412 -6.86 -4.95 -5.93
CA ALA A 412 -6.68 -6.22 -5.24
C ALA A 412 -6.57 -6.03 -3.71
N ARG A 413 -5.67 -5.14 -3.27
CA ARG A 413 -5.56 -4.77 -1.85
C ARG A 413 -6.82 -4.10 -1.32
N GLY A 414 -7.49 -3.31 -2.17
CA GLY A 414 -8.77 -2.69 -1.82
C GLY A 414 -9.87 -3.72 -1.55
N PHE A 415 -9.96 -4.80 -2.33
CA PHE A 415 -10.91 -5.89 -2.11
C PHE A 415 -10.57 -6.71 -0.87
N LEU A 416 -9.29 -7.01 -0.65
CA LEU A 416 -8.86 -7.66 0.60
C LEU A 416 -9.22 -6.79 1.81
N ALA A 417 -8.97 -5.47 1.74
CA ALA A 417 -9.35 -4.54 2.81
C ALA A 417 -10.87 -4.49 3.03
N ALA A 418 -11.68 -4.63 1.98
CA ALA A 418 -13.14 -4.71 2.09
C ALA A 418 -13.60 -5.97 2.85
N PHE A 419 -12.99 -7.13 2.55
CA PHE A 419 -13.24 -8.36 3.30
C PHE A 419 -12.80 -8.24 4.76
N ASP A 420 -11.64 -7.65 5.02
CA ASP A 420 -11.12 -7.42 6.36
C ASP A 420 -12.04 -6.49 7.17
N ALA A 421 -12.58 -5.44 6.53
CA ALA A 421 -13.55 -4.55 7.16
C ALA A 421 -14.87 -5.25 7.46
N ALA A 422 -15.35 -6.10 6.54
CA ALA A 422 -16.57 -6.89 6.77
C ALA A 422 -16.39 -7.89 7.94
N TRP A 423 -15.23 -8.53 8.04
CA TRP A 423 -14.87 -9.36 9.19
C TRP A 423 -14.90 -8.57 10.49
N MET A 424 -14.27 -7.40 10.52
CA MET A 424 -14.27 -6.51 11.68
C MET A 424 -15.69 -6.15 12.11
N VAL A 425 -16.58 -5.79 11.17
CA VAL A 425 -17.97 -5.45 11.48
C VAL A 425 -18.75 -6.66 11.99
N LYS A 426 -18.53 -7.85 11.44
CA LYS A 426 -19.08 -9.11 11.96
C LYS A 426 -18.68 -9.35 13.42
N ARG A 427 -17.41 -9.14 13.76
CA ARG A 427 -16.90 -9.28 15.12
C ARG A 427 -17.49 -8.21 16.05
N TRP A 428 -17.66 -6.98 15.55
CA TRP A 428 -18.34 -5.90 16.28
C TRP A 428 -19.80 -6.25 16.60
N ALA A 429 -20.55 -6.72 15.60
CA ALA A 429 -21.93 -7.13 15.76
C ALA A 429 -22.09 -8.32 16.73
N ALA A 430 -21.10 -9.20 16.81
CA ALA A 430 -21.04 -10.30 17.76
C ALA A 430 -20.70 -9.86 19.20
N GLY A 431 -20.48 -8.55 19.45
CA GLY A 431 -20.21 -8.02 20.79
C GLY A 431 -18.76 -8.20 21.25
N THR A 432 -17.79 -8.42 20.35
CA THR A 432 -16.36 -8.47 20.71
C THR A 432 -15.95 -7.18 21.43
N ALA A 433 -15.18 -7.29 22.51
CA ALA A 433 -14.70 -6.11 23.23
C ALA A 433 -13.90 -5.17 22.33
N PRO A 434 -14.08 -3.84 22.42
CA PRO A 434 -13.51 -2.88 21.47
C PRO A 434 -11.99 -2.98 21.31
N LEU A 435 -11.24 -3.17 22.40
CA LEU A 435 -9.78 -3.28 22.33
C LEU A 435 -9.31 -4.60 21.71
N ASP A 436 -10.04 -5.70 21.93
CA ASP A 436 -9.74 -6.99 21.30
C ASP A 436 -10.03 -6.92 19.78
N LEU A 437 -11.13 -6.29 19.42
CA LEU A 437 -11.49 -6.05 18.01
C LEU A 437 -10.43 -5.21 17.28
N LEU A 438 -10.00 -4.11 17.90
CA LEU A 438 -8.99 -3.23 17.33
C LEU A 438 -7.64 -3.95 17.20
N ALA A 439 -7.23 -4.72 18.20
CA ALA A 439 -6.00 -5.50 18.17
C ALA A 439 -6.03 -6.56 17.04
N GLU A 440 -7.14 -7.27 16.90
CA GLU A 440 -7.36 -8.23 15.81
C GLU A 440 -7.32 -7.52 14.44
N ARG A 441 -8.01 -6.38 14.29
CA ARG A 441 -8.03 -5.62 13.03
C ARG A 441 -6.65 -5.11 12.64
N GLU A 442 -5.87 -4.60 13.57
CA GLU A 442 -4.50 -4.14 13.31
C GLU A 442 -3.55 -5.31 13.00
N SER A 443 -3.73 -6.48 13.63
CA SER A 443 -2.99 -7.70 13.29
C SER A 443 -3.24 -8.14 11.84
N ILE A 444 -4.49 -8.05 11.36
CA ILE A 444 -4.86 -8.33 9.97
C ILE A 444 -4.26 -7.28 9.04
N TYR A 445 -4.34 -6.00 9.40
CA TYR A 445 -3.87 -4.89 8.57
C TYR A 445 -2.39 -4.99 8.22
N GLN A 446 -1.56 -5.51 9.12
CA GLN A 446 -0.14 -5.73 8.85
C GLN A 446 0.11 -6.68 7.67
N GLN A 447 -0.81 -7.61 7.40
CA GLN A 447 -0.67 -8.56 6.29
C GLN A 447 -0.97 -7.93 4.93
N LEU A 448 -1.81 -6.90 4.89
CA LEU A 448 -2.30 -6.31 3.64
C LEU A 448 -1.17 -5.79 2.74
N SER A 449 -0.16 -5.15 3.32
CA SER A 449 0.99 -4.60 2.58
C SER A 449 1.93 -5.68 2.02
N GLN A 450 1.86 -6.91 2.55
CA GLN A 450 2.70 -8.04 2.14
C GLN A 450 2.06 -8.89 1.03
N THR A 451 0.84 -8.55 0.61
CA THR A 451 0.14 -9.28 -0.45
C THR A 451 0.76 -9.02 -1.82
N SER A 452 0.93 -10.07 -2.58
CA SER A 452 1.40 -10.09 -3.97
C SER A 452 0.53 -11.02 -4.82
N PRO A 453 0.56 -10.94 -6.15
CA PRO A 453 -0.13 -11.92 -6.99
C PRO A 453 0.23 -13.36 -6.65
N ASP A 454 1.49 -13.64 -6.37
CA ASP A 454 1.98 -15.00 -6.11
C ASP A 454 1.43 -15.60 -4.82
N ASN A 455 1.41 -14.83 -3.73
CA ASN A 455 0.93 -15.34 -2.45
C ASN A 455 -0.60 -15.34 -2.31
N THR A 456 -1.30 -14.56 -3.15
CA THR A 456 -2.77 -14.50 -3.18
C THR A 456 -3.41 -15.41 -4.24
N ASN A 457 -2.63 -16.18 -4.99
CA ASN A 457 -3.13 -17.00 -6.11
C ASN A 457 -3.49 -18.44 -5.69
N LYS A 458 -3.20 -18.82 -4.43
CA LYS A 458 -3.45 -20.18 -3.94
C LYS A 458 -4.84 -20.25 -3.28
N ASN A 459 -5.60 -21.32 -3.56
CA ASN A 459 -6.89 -21.63 -2.94
C ASN A 459 -7.94 -20.51 -3.03
N ILE A 460 -7.96 -19.77 -4.13
CA ILE A 460 -8.85 -18.61 -4.38
C ILE A 460 -10.33 -18.96 -4.16
N SER A 461 -10.74 -20.20 -4.49
CA SER A 461 -12.12 -20.67 -4.32
C SER A 461 -12.57 -20.76 -2.85
N GLN A 462 -11.64 -20.75 -1.91
CA GLN A 462 -11.91 -20.79 -0.48
C GLN A 462 -11.96 -19.39 0.17
N TYR A 463 -11.62 -18.33 -0.58
CA TYR A 463 -11.60 -16.99 -0.05
C TYR A 463 -12.98 -16.54 0.43
N SER A 464 -13.02 -16.11 1.68
CA SER A 464 -14.18 -15.55 2.34
C SER A 464 -13.80 -14.29 3.12
N ILE A 465 -14.72 -13.75 3.91
CA ILE A 465 -14.42 -12.64 4.83
C ILE A 465 -13.51 -13.08 5.99
N ASP A 466 -13.41 -14.38 6.28
CA ASP A 466 -12.48 -14.91 7.29
C ASP A 466 -11.02 -14.68 6.82
N PRO A 467 -10.20 -13.89 7.54
CA PRO A 467 -8.83 -13.58 7.15
C PRO A 467 -7.93 -14.82 7.05
N THR A 468 -8.22 -15.90 7.78
CA THR A 468 -7.45 -17.14 7.73
C THR A 468 -7.51 -17.83 6.37
N THR A 469 -8.59 -17.60 5.61
CA THR A 469 -8.74 -18.12 4.24
C THR A 469 -7.90 -17.38 3.21
N ARG A 470 -7.48 -16.15 3.50
CA ARG A 470 -6.81 -15.22 2.58
C ARG A 470 -5.34 -14.98 2.90
N TYR A 471 -4.99 -14.98 4.17
CA TYR A 471 -3.63 -14.73 4.65
C TYR A 471 -3.05 -16.00 5.27
N ARG A 472 -2.08 -16.59 4.59
CA ARG A 472 -1.44 -17.83 5.05
C ARG A 472 -0.73 -17.59 6.39
N ASN A 473 -0.97 -18.46 7.37
CA ASN A 473 -0.33 -18.45 8.69
C ASN A 473 -0.52 -17.12 9.46
N ILE A 474 -1.65 -16.43 9.24
CA ILE A 474 -1.95 -15.20 9.98
C ILE A 474 -2.04 -15.47 11.49
N ASN A 475 -1.38 -14.62 12.27
CA ASN A 475 -1.57 -14.54 13.71
C ASN A 475 -2.51 -13.37 14.03
N LEU A 476 -3.77 -13.68 14.33
CA LEU A 476 -4.80 -12.67 14.67
C LEU A 476 -4.51 -11.96 16.01
N GLN A 477 -3.61 -12.48 16.81
CA GLN A 477 -3.20 -11.93 18.10
C GLN A 477 -1.76 -11.37 18.08
N ALA A 478 -1.24 -11.04 16.89
CA ALA A 478 0.09 -10.45 16.75
C ALA A 478 0.21 -9.12 17.51
N ILE A 479 -0.86 -8.32 17.47
CA ILE A 479 -1.01 -7.11 18.28
C ILE A 479 -1.91 -7.41 19.46
N LYS A 480 -1.53 -6.88 20.63
CA LYS A 480 -2.28 -7.09 21.89
C LYS A 480 -3.17 -5.88 22.21
N PRO A 481 -4.28 -6.07 22.95
CA PRO A 481 -5.22 -5.00 23.31
C PRO A 481 -4.57 -3.79 24.00
N ASN A 482 -3.51 -4.00 24.77
CA ASN A 482 -2.80 -2.91 25.44
C ASN A 482 -2.02 -2.00 24.49
N GLN A 483 -1.72 -2.44 23.25
CA GLN A 483 -0.99 -1.68 22.22
C GLN A 483 -1.90 -0.78 21.38
N VAL A 484 -3.21 -0.94 21.49
CA VAL A 484 -4.23 -0.22 20.68
C VAL A 484 -5.16 0.65 21.54
N ARG A 485 -4.76 0.97 22.78
CA ARG A 485 -5.59 1.75 23.71
C ARG A 485 -5.89 3.16 23.19
N ASP A 486 -4.95 3.76 22.50
CA ASP A 486 -5.06 5.08 21.88
C ASP A 486 -6.03 5.12 20.68
N LEU A 487 -6.41 3.95 20.15
CA LEU A 487 -7.43 3.83 19.10
C LEU A 487 -8.87 3.76 19.67
N TYR A 488 -9.02 3.74 21.00
CA TYR A 488 -10.32 3.83 21.67
C TYR A 488 -10.45 5.20 22.37
N VAL A 489 -11.21 6.09 21.74
CA VAL A 489 -11.34 7.49 22.14
C VAL A 489 -12.67 7.74 22.85
N VAL A 490 -12.61 8.16 24.10
CA VAL A 490 -13.78 8.50 24.92
C VAL A 490 -13.82 10.02 25.14
N GLY A 491 -14.93 10.68 24.82
CA GLY A 491 -15.10 12.12 25.09
C GLY A 491 -15.81 12.91 24.00
N LYS A 492 -15.93 14.23 24.22
CA LYS A 492 -16.56 15.17 23.27
C LYS A 492 -15.63 15.42 22.07
N ILE A 493 -16.24 15.46 20.87
CA ILE A 493 -15.59 16.00 19.68
C ILE A 493 -15.65 17.53 19.83
N GLU A 494 -14.51 18.19 20.02
CA GLU A 494 -14.42 19.63 19.83
C GLU A 494 -14.46 19.91 18.32
N ILE A 495 -15.56 20.50 17.85
CA ILE A 495 -15.70 20.94 16.47
C ILE A 495 -14.90 22.25 16.33
N ASP A 496 -13.61 22.10 16.05
CA ASP A 496 -12.74 23.25 15.76
C ASP A 496 -12.96 23.71 14.31
N HIS A 497 -13.88 24.66 14.13
CA HIS A 497 -14.21 25.29 12.85
C HIS A 497 -13.20 26.35 12.39
N LYS A 498 -12.08 26.54 13.10
CA LYS A 498 -11.04 27.51 12.72
C LYS A 498 -9.66 26.90 12.77
N LYS A 499 -9.17 26.45 11.61
CA LYS A 499 -7.78 26.56 11.13
C LYS A 499 -7.52 25.58 9.99
N ARG A 500 -7.85 26.01 8.79
CA ARG A 500 -7.19 25.55 7.58
C ARG A 500 -6.40 26.74 7.07
N ASP A 501 -5.12 26.75 7.34
CA ASP A 501 -4.05 27.31 6.55
C ASP A 501 -2.82 27.49 7.46
N SER A 502 -1.83 26.74 7.22
CA SER A 502 -0.45 26.71 7.74
C SER A 502 -0.09 25.39 8.40
N ARG A 503 0.08 24.34 7.60
CA ARG A 503 0.70 23.08 8.04
C ARG A 503 1.95 22.88 7.21
N ASN A 504 3.11 23.09 7.81
CA ASN A 504 4.31 22.32 7.45
C ASN A 504 5.50 22.50 8.40
N SER A 505 5.35 23.05 9.61
CA SER A 505 6.51 23.15 10.52
C SER A 505 6.24 22.90 12.00
N ARG A 506 5.08 22.40 12.42
CA ARG A 506 4.71 22.37 13.86
C ARG A 506 4.37 21.01 14.49
N ASP A 507 4.41 19.91 13.76
CA ASP A 507 3.88 18.65 14.32
C ASP A 507 4.89 17.83 15.16
N VAL A 508 6.17 18.11 15.07
CA VAL A 508 7.19 17.45 15.93
C VAL A 508 7.19 18.06 17.35
N GLY A 509 6.79 19.32 17.51
CA GLY A 509 6.78 19.99 18.79
C GLY A 509 5.71 19.48 19.78
N ARG A 510 4.50 19.15 19.31
CA ARG A 510 3.39 18.75 20.18
C ARG A 510 3.55 17.41 20.90
N ALA A 511 4.29 16.46 20.31
CA ALA A 511 4.53 15.17 20.93
C ALA A 511 5.44 15.26 22.18
N TYR A 512 6.16 16.39 22.34
CA TYR A 512 7.15 16.58 23.39
C TYR A 512 6.92 17.86 24.21
N GLU A 513 5.70 18.42 24.19
CA GLU A 513 5.34 19.62 24.98
C GLU A 513 5.62 19.43 26.46
N GLY A 514 5.40 18.21 27.00
CA GLY A 514 5.72 17.87 28.36
C GLY A 514 7.22 17.94 28.69
N LEU A 515 8.09 17.49 27.76
CA LEU A 515 9.54 17.57 27.91
C LEU A 515 10.03 19.02 27.77
N LEU A 516 9.46 19.79 26.85
CA LEU A 516 9.79 21.20 26.67
C LEU A 516 9.43 22.00 27.90
N SER A 517 8.21 21.84 28.42
CA SER A 517 7.74 22.47 29.66
C SER A 517 8.62 22.11 30.85
N TRP A 518 9.03 20.85 30.94
CA TRP A 518 9.96 20.41 31.99
C TRP A 518 11.34 21.10 31.88
N CYS A 519 11.90 21.21 30.69
CA CYS A 519 13.14 21.93 30.44
C CYS A 519 13.00 23.42 30.80
N GLN A 520 11.92 24.07 30.39
CA GLN A 520 11.60 25.48 30.70
C GLN A 520 11.59 25.69 32.22
N THR A 521 10.85 24.88 32.95
CA THR A 521 10.72 25.00 34.41
C THR A 521 12.07 24.88 35.12
N HIS A 522 12.98 24.00 34.67
CA HIS A 522 14.27 23.74 35.35
C HIS A 522 15.42 24.59 34.80
N THR A 523 15.16 25.44 33.82
CA THR A 523 16.14 26.43 33.31
C THR A 523 15.68 27.87 33.51
N GLU A 524 14.53 28.07 34.13
CA GLU A 524 13.98 29.41 34.45
C GLU A 524 14.91 30.17 35.42
N GLY A 525 15.10 31.47 35.16
CA GLY A 525 15.91 32.37 35.97
C GLY A 525 17.42 32.37 35.68
N TYR A 526 17.92 31.50 34.81
CA TYR A 526 19.31 31.50 34.39
C TYR A 526 19.65 32.61 33.39
N ARG A 527 20.70 33.35 33.63
CA ARG A 527 21.16 34.44 32.76
C ARG A 527 21.43 33.95 31.32
N GLY A 528 20.81 34.58 30.31
CA GLY A 528 21.03 34.27 28.90
C GLY A 528 20.42 32.94 28.46
N VAL A 529 19.52 32.35 29.24
CA VAL A 529 18.79 31.10 28.92
C VAL A 529 17.32 31.39 28.72
N ALA A 530 16.81 31.10 27.52
CA ALA A 530 15.39 31.11 27.18
C ALA A 530 15.10 29.90 26.30
N VAL A 531 14.50 28.86 26.88
CA VAL A 531 14.18 27.61 26.19
C VAL A 531 12.80 27.74 25.54
N MET A 532 12.76 27.93 24.20
CA MET A 532 11.54 28.08 23.42
C MET A 532 11.29 26.88 22.49
N ASP A 533 12.34 26.16 22.11
CA ASP A 533 12.30 25.07 21.15
C ASP A 533 13.37 24.00 21.43
N PHE A 534 13.37 22.94 20.66
CA PHE A 534 14.41 21.90 20.69
C PHE A 534 15.44 22.08 19.56
N THR A 535 15.77 23.34 19.20
CA THR A 535 16.76 23.66 18.15
C THR A 535 17.61 24.85 18.57
N HIS A 536 17.17 26.08 18.32
CA HIS A 536 17.94 27.30 18.50
C HIS A 536 18.26 27.63 19.96
N SER A 537 17.35 27.30 20.89
CA SER A 537 17.51 27.57 22.33
C SER A 537 18.71 26.86 22.96
N TRP A 538 19.28 25.85 22.32
CA TRP A 538 20.33 24.99 22.85
C TRP A 538 21.71 25.23 22.22
N LYS A 539 21.79 26.08 21.18
CA LYS A 539 23.02 26.32 20.42
C LYS A 539 24.18 26.88 21.27
N SER A 540 23.89 27.82 22.17
CA SER A 540 24.89 28.44 23.01
C SER A 540 25.52 27.51 24.05
N GLY A 541 24.89 26.34 24.30
CA GLY A 541 25.25 25.40 25.36
C GLY A 541 24.81 25.84 26.75
N LEU A 542 24.39 27.12 26.94
CA LEU A 542 23.98 27.63 28.25
C LEU A 542 22.73 26.93 28.80
N ALA A 543 21.75 26.61 27.93
CA ALA A 543 20.55 25.91 28.36
C ALA A 543 20.85 24.50 28.89
N LEU A 544 21.79 23.78 28.30
CA LEU A 544 22.20 22.48 28.76
C LEU A 544 23.03 22.58 30.08
N CYS A 545 23.93 23.57 30.15
CA CYS A 545 24.67 23.87 31.38
C CYS A 545 23.74 24.29 32.54
N ALA A 546 22.71 25.11 32.26
CA ALA A 546 21.70 25.51 33.24
C ALA A 546 20.92 24.29 33.76
N LEU A 547 20.55 23.38 32.89
CA LEU A 547 19.83 22.16 33.25
C LEU A 547 20.71 21.27 34.20
N ILE A 548 21.99 21.10 33.87
CA ILE A 548 22.94 20.36 34.71
C ILE A 548 23.14 21.07 36.05
N HIS A 549 23.38 22.38 36.05
CA HIS A 549 23.59 23.18 37.26
C HIS A 549 22.36 23.15 38.18
N HIS A 550 21.12 23.21 37.61
CA HIS A 550 19.91 23.12 38.42
C HIS A 550 19.82 21.86 39.27
N PHE A 551 20.18 20.72 38.74
CA PHE A 551 20.13 19.44 39.45
C PHE A 551 21.41 19.09 40.19
N ARG A 552 22.56 19.63 39.77
CA ARG A 552 23.89 19.39 40.31
C ARG A 552 24.74 20.66 40.31
N PRO A 553 24.44 21.63 41.17
CA PRO A 553 25.12 22.95 41.18
C PRO A 553 26.63 22.86 41.44
N ASN A 554 27.10 21.79 42.09
CA ASN A 554 28.53 21.62 42.42
C ASN A 554 29.37 21.13 41.24
N LEU A 555 28.78 20.74 40.09
CA LEU A 555 29.50 20.18 38.95
C LEU A 555 30.04 21.26 37.99
N LEU A 556 29.44 22.46 37.97
CA LEU A 556 29.91 23.55 37.14
C LEU A 556 29.52 24.92 37.77
N ASP A 557 30.37 25.91 37.55
CA ASP A 557 30.04 27.31 37.88
C ASP A 557 29.37 27.98 36.69
N PHE A 558 28.04 28.14 36.77
CA PHE A 558 27.24 28.73 35.69
C PHE A 558 27.60 30.21 35.41
N ASN A 559 28.07 30.95 36.42
CA ASN A 559 28.38 32.37 36.29
C ASN A 559 29.68 32.63 35.49
N SER A 560 30.55 31.63 35.38
CA SER A 560 31.79 31.68 34.62
C SER A 560 31.59 31.42 33.11
N LEU A 561 30.36 31.06 32.68
CA LEU A 561 30.09 30.70 31.32
C LEU A 561 29.87 31.94 30.40
N ASP A 562 30.45 31.90 29.21
CA ASP A 562 30.29 32.94 28.18
C ASP A 562 29.37 32.47 27.06
N GLN A 563 28.33 33.26 26.78
CA GLN A 563 27.39 33.00 25.71
C GLN A 563 28.04 32.92 24.30
N HIS A 564 29.15 33.60 24.10
CA HIS A 564 29.90 33.65 22.85
C HIS A 564 30.88 32.47 22.64
N SER A 565 30.87 31.52 23.56
CA SER A 565 31.71 30.32 23.53
C SER A 565 30.89 29.01 23.38
N PRO A 566 30.01 28.87 22.36
CA PRO A 566 29.02 27.79 22.27
C PRO A 566 29.69 26.39 22.19
N LEU A 567 30.82 26.27 21.48
CA LEU A 567 31.52 24.98 21.37
C LEU A 567 32.06 24.51 22.72
N LYS A 568 32.68 25.42 23.47
CA LYS A 568 33.24 25.14 24.80
C LYS A 568 32.13 24.77 25.80
N ASN A 569 31.01 25.53 25.80
CA ASN A 569 29.90 25.30 26.71
C ASN A 569 29.25 23.93 26.44
N ASN A 570 28.98 23.62 25.16
CA ASN A 570 28.40 22.34 24.79
C ASN A 570 29.34 21.17 25.11
N GLN A 571 30.65 21.29 24.81
CA GLN A 571 31.60 20.21 25.13
C GLN A 571 31.66 19.94 26.61
N MET A 572 31.78 20.98 27.45
CA MET A 572 31.82 20.85 28.89
C MET A 572 30.54 20.23 29.45
N ALA A 573 29.37 20.64 28.96
CA ALA A 573 28.08 20.06 29.37
C ALA A 573 27.94 18.59 28.96
N LEU A 574 28.44 18.21 27.81
CA LEU A 574 28.43 16.83 27.33
C LEU A 574 29.35 15.95 28.16
N ASP A 575 30.59 16.46 28.47
CA ASP A 575 31.59 15.73 29.28
C ASP A 575 31.08 15.51 30.72
N ILE A 576 30.49 16.53 31.34
CA ILE A 576 29.89 16.42 32.68
C ILE A 576 28.71 15.44 32.68
N ALA A 577 27.85 15.52 31.66
CA ALA A 577 26.69 14.62 31.56
C ALA A 577 27.11 13.15 31.42
N GLU A 578 28.17 12.88 30.65
CA GLU A 578 28.67 11.52 30.44
C GLU A 578 29.42 11.01 31.68
N GLN A 579 30.36 11.81 32.24
CA GLN A 579 31.25 11.36 33.32
C GLN A 579 30.57 11.33 34.68
N GLU A 580 29.77 12.36 34.97
CA GLU A 580 29.21 12.55 36.34
C GLU A 580 27.75 12.09 36.46
N LEU A 581 26.99 12.13 35.34
CA LEU A 581 25.57 11.76 35.34
C LEU A 581 25.28 10.43 34.64
N GLY A 582 26.30 9.84 33.96
CA GLY A 582 26.16 8.60 33.22
C GLY A 582 25.22 8.73 32.01
N ILE A 583 25.07 9.95 31.46
CA ILE A 583 24.21 10.24 30.30
C ILE A 583 25.10 10.37 29.07
N PRO A 584 25.20 9.33 28.22
CA PRO A 584 26.08 9.36 27.06
C PRO A 584 25.58 10.35 25.99
N PRO A 585 26.50 11.11 25.34
CA PRO A 585 26.12 12.10 24.34
C PRO A 585 25.51 11.47 23.09
N VAL A 586 24.42 12.06 22.61
CA VAL A 586 23.73 11.68 21.36
C VAL A 586 24.17 12.58 20.21
N LEU A 587 24.60 13.79 20.52
CA LEU A 587 25.09 14.81 19.58
C LEU A 587 26.49 15.25 20.00
N SER A 588 27.33 15.64 19.05
CA SER A 588 28.63 16.24 19.35
C SER A 588 28.48 17.75 19.65
N SER A 589 29.44 18.32 20.35
CA SER A 589 29.50 19.76 20.63
C SER A 589 29.48 20.61 19.33
N THR A 590 30.11 20.12 18.28
CA THR A 590 30.12 20.76 16.96
C THR A 590 28.75 20.72 16.28
N GLU A 591 28.00 19.62 16.40
CA GLU A 591 26.65 19.50 15.86
C GLU A 591 25.65 20.41 16.62
N MET A 592 25.84 20.61 17.91
CA MET A 592 25.01 21.51 18.73
C MET A 592 25.33 22.97 18.48
N ALA A 593 26.59 23.34 18.27
CA ALA A 593 27.05 24.72 18.06
C ALA A 593 26.94 25.19 16.60
N ALA A 594 26.73 24.30 15.64
CA ALA A 594 26.75 24.63 14.20
C ALA A 594 25.69 25.64 13.79
N GLY A 595 26.00 26.49 12.80
CA GLY A 595 25.11 27.52 12.27
C GLY A 595 23.86 26.97 11.55
N ALA A 596 23.90 25.72 11.02
CA ALA A 596 22.74 24.99 10.54
C ALA A 596 21.83 24.54 11.71
N GLU A 597 20.57 24.23 11.43
CA GLU A 597 19.64 23.78 12.49
C GLU A 597 20.17 22.49 13.15
N PRO A 598 20.29 22.45 14.48
CA PRO A 598 20.66 21.24 15.20
C PRO A 598 19.65 20.11 14.92
N ASN A 599 20.12 18.87 14.93
CA ASN A 599 19.26 17.71 14.78
C ASN A 599 18.24 17.65 15.94
N GLN A 600 17.03 18.16 15.70
CA GLN A 600 15.95 18.28 16.68
C GLN A 600 15.65 16.93 17.37
N LEU A 601 15.62 15.84 16.60
CA LEU A 601 15.32 14.51 17.15
C LEU A 601 16.46 13.98 18.02
N GLY A 602 17.72 14.26 17.65
CA GLY A 602 18.89 13.95 18.46
C GLY A 602 18.86 14.68 19.79
N LEU A 603 18.51 15.96 19.78
CA LEU A 603 18.41 16.79 20.99
C LEU A 603 17.26 16.34 21.91
N ILE A 604 16.08 16.06 21.35
CA ILE A 604 14.94 15.51 22.10
C ILE A 604 15.32 14.17 22.76
N THR A 605 16.00 13.31 22.02
CA THR A 605 16.45 12.01 22.53
C THR A 605 17.46 12.20 23.67
N TYR A 606 18.36 13.17 23.56
CA TYR A 606 19.35 13.49 24.59
C TYR A 606 18.68 14.07 25.85
N LEU A 607 17.81 15.06 25.72
CA LEU A 607 17.09 15.67 26.84
C LEU A 607 16.11 14.71 27.53
N SER A 608 15.57 13.72 26.79
CA SER A 608 14.74 12.69 27.39
C SER A 608 15.54 11.82 28.40
N GLN A 609 16.83 11.64 28.18
CA GLN A 609 17.70 10.94 29.17
C GLN A 609 17.85 11.76 30.45
N PHE A 610 17.97 13.09 30.34
CA PHE A 610 17.99 13.97 31.55
C PHE A 610 16.63 13.91 32.26
N TYR A 611 15.51 13.96 31.55
CA TYR A 611 14.19 13.84 32.15
C TYR A 611 14.04 12.53 32.93
N GLU A 612 14.44 11.39 32.33
CA GLU A 612 14.39 10.09 33.01
C GLU A 612 15.33 9.99 34.22
N ALA A 613 16.49 10.65 34.18
CA ALA A 613 17.44 10.67 35.28
C ALA A 613 16.95 11.52 36.48
N PHE A 614 16.20 12.59 36.20
CA PHE A 614 15.85 13.60 37.21
C PHE A 614 14.34 13.71 37.52
N LYS A 615 13.47 12.96 36.87
CA LYS A 615 12.03 12.98 37.18
C LYS A 615 11.77 12.51 38.63
N PRO A 616 10.80 13.09 39.34
CA PRO A 616 10.43 12.66 40.66
C PRO A 616 9.92 11.21 40.64
N SER A 617 10.63 10.28 41.30
CA SER A 617 10.12 8.93 41.44
C SER A 617 9.36 8.78 42.77
N ALA A 618 8.22 8.09 42.71
CA ALA A 618 7.27 8.01 43.83
C ALA A 618 7.75 7.20 45.07
N LYS A 619 8.96 6.64 45.07
CA LYS A 619 9.53 5.91 46.23
C LYS A 619 11.06 6.06 46.33
N PRO A 620 11.60 6.51 47.49
CA PRO A 620 13.05 6.68 47.70
C PRO A 620 13.86 5.36 47.63
N GLU A 621 13.25 4.21 47.94
CA GLU A 621 13.91 2.91 47.97
C GLU A 621 14.25 2.33 46.58
N GLU A 622 13.56 2.77 45.51
CA GLU A 622 13.88 2.35 44.17
C GLU A 622 15.10 3.05 43.56
N ARG A 623 15.45 4.24 44.04
CA ARG A 623 16.67 4.98 43.60
C ARG A 623 17.97 4.28 44.02
N ALA A 624 18.02 3.74 45.23
CA ALA A 624 19.20 3.03 45.73
C ALA A 624 19.43 1.68 45.01
N ARG A 625 18.37 1.00 44.60
CA ARG A 625 18.46 -0.27 43.85
C ARG A 625 18.85 -0.12 42.38
N LYS A 626 18.50 1.01 41.73
CA LYS A 626 18.86 1.27 40.31
C LYS A 626 20.32 1.74 40.14
N LEU A 627 20.93 2.31 41.16
CA LEU A 627 22.33 2.74 41.15
C LEU A 627 23.32 1.62 41.52
N LEU A 628 22.85 0.48 42.04
CA LEU A 628 23.67 -0.66 42.48
C LEU A 628 23.44 -1.95 41.67
N ALA A 629 22.69 -1.94 40.62
CA ALA A 629 22.47 -3.12 39.79
C ALA A 629 23.42 -3.12 38.58
N PRO A 630 24.12 -4.23 38.30
CA PRO A 630 24.92 -4.37 37.09
C PRO A 630 24.05 -4.32 35.82
N PRO A 631 24.59 -3.88 34.68
CA PRO A 631 23.80 -3.59 33.47
C PRO A 631 23.19 -4.85 32.85
N GLY A 632 21.91 -5.06 33.11
CA GLY A 632 21.18 -6.24 32.63
C GLY A 632 19.68 -6.07 32.57
N THR A 633 19.18 -5.07 31.84
CA THR A 633 17.77 -5.00 31.49
C THR A 633 17.64 -4.89 29.99
N ARG A 634 17.34 -6.02 29.36
CA ARG A 634 17.31 -6.27 27.91
C ARG A 634 16.28 -5.45 27.08
N GLY A 635 15.38 -4.71 27.70
CA GLY A 635 14.35 -3.96 27.00
C GLY A 635 14.80 -2.58 26.50
N ALA A 636 15.44 -1.77 27.32
CA ALA A 636 15.88 -0.43 26.96
C ALA A 636 17.14 -0.46 26.07
N VAL A 637 18.04 -1.44 26.30
CA VAL A 637 19.25 -1.66 25.48
C VAL A 637 18.90 -2.08 24.04
N LEU A 638 17.83 -2.86 23.83
CA LEU A 638 17.38 -3.25 22.48
C LEU A 638 16.74 -2.08 21.70
N PHE A 639 16.09 -1.15 22.37
CA PHE A 639 15.54 0.04 21.73
C PHE A 639 16.65 1.04 21.36
N LEU A 640 17.59 1.27 22.29
CA LEU A 640 18.76 2.12 22.07
C LEU A 640 19.72 1.53 21.03
N SER A 641 19.94 0.23 21.00
CA SER A 641 20.79 -0.43 20.02
C SER A 641 20.19 -0.39 18.60
N LYS A 642 18.85 -0.44 18.47
CA LYS A 642 18.17 -0.22 17.20
C LYS A 642 18.25 1.22 16.74
N LEU A 643 18.10 2.19 17.65
CA LEU A 643 18.26 3.62 17.33
C LEU A 643 19.73 3.97 16.99
N GLN A 644 20.71 3.43 17.71
CA GLN A 644 22.12 3.60 17.42
C GLN A 644 22.53 2.99 16.07
N LYS A 645 21.99 1.81 15.70
CA LYS A 645 22.18 1.23 14.37
C LYS A 645 21.57 2.10 13.26
N THR A 646 20.42 2.69 13.49
CA THR A 646 19.79 3.60 12.53
C THR A 646 20.57 4.91 12.38
N LEU A 647 21.05 5.47 13.49
CA LEU A 647 21.87 6.69 13.52
C LEU A 647 23.28 6.46 12.94
N SER A 648 23.89 5.29 13.19
CA SER A 648 25.20 4.95 12.62
C SER A 648 25.13 4.69 11.10
N LEU A 649 24.03 4.17 10.61
CA LEU A 649 23.78 4.01 9.17
C LEU A 649 23.56 5.36 8.48
N THR A 650 22.90 6.30 9.14
CA THR A 650 22.70 7.66 8.63
C THR A 650 24.03 8.44 8.65
N ARG A 651 24.86 8.25 9.69
CA ARG A 651 26.20 8.87 9.81
C ARG A 651 27.18 8.35 8.76
N LYS A 652 27.18 7.03 8.48
CA LYS A 652 27.98 6.44 7.40
C LYS A 652 27.54 6.96 6.03
N ARG A 653 26.23 7.11 5.79
CA ARG A 653 25.68 7.61 4.54
C ARG A 653 26.02 9.09 4.28
N ASN A 654 26.04 9.91 5.34
CA ASN A 654 26.43 11.32 5.23
C ASN A 654 27.95 11.52 5.10
N GLN A 655 28.79 10.67 5.70
CA GLN A 655 30.23 10.68 5.51
C GLN A 655 30.63 10.24 4.10
N ASP A 656 29.97 9.21 3.54
CA ASP A 656 30.19 8.72 2.19
C ASP A 656 29.76 9.75 1.13
N SER A 657 28.71 10.56 1.39
CA SER A 657 28.31 11.64 0.48
C SER A 657 29.27 12.83 0.53
N ALA A 658 29.75 13.20 1.71
CA ALA A 658 30.73 14.30 1.87
C ALA A 658 32.09 13.95 1.29
N GLN A 659 32.54 12.68 1.36
CA GLN A 659 33.77 12.22 0.75
C GLN A 659 33.68 12.14 -0.79
N LYS A 660 32.53 11.72 -1.33
CA LYS A 660 32.27 11.72 -2.77
C LYS A 660 32.22 13.13 -3.37
N ASP A 661 31.66 14.10 -2.65
CA ASP A 661 31.64 15.50 -3.09
C ASP A 661 33.04 16.16 -3.06
N ALA A 662 33.92 15.72 -2.18
CA ALA A 662 35.31 16.20 -2.11
C ALA A 662 36.18 15.58 -3.23
N GLU A 663 35.99 14.32 -3.58
CA GLU A 663 36.68 13.66 -4.69
C GLU A 663 36.24 14.16 -6.05
N THR A 664 34.91 14.39 -6.21
CA THR A 664 34.33 14.90 -7.46
C THR A 664 34.82 16.33 -7.78
N LYS A 665 35.18 17.14 -6.77
CA LYS A 665 35.76 18.47 -6.96
C LYS A 665 37.26 18.47 -7.33
N ARG A 666 37.99 17.42 -7.00
CA ARG A 666 39.39 17.26 -7.38
C ARG A 666 39.57 16.77 -8.82
N THR A 667 38.72 15.85 -9.26
CA THR A 667 38.76 15.25 -10.61
C THR A 667 38.20 16.15 -11.70
N ARG A 668 37.42 17.18 -11.36
CA ARG A 668 36.82 18.11 -12.36
C ARG A 668 37.81 19.18 -12.88
N ARG A 669 39.02 19.18 -12.38
CA ARG A 669 40.07 20.12 -12.86
C ARG A 669 40.97 19.54 -13.94
N GLU A 670 40.89 18.23 -14.25
CA GLU A 670 41.84 17.58 -15.18
C GLU A 670 41.22 16.78 -16.34
N ALA A 671 39.88 16.72 -16.49
CA ALA A 671 39.29 16.05 -17.65
C ALA A 671 38.05 16.78 -18.14
N GLY A 672 38.18 17.48 -19.20
CA GLY A 672 37.09 17.85 -20.09
C GLY A 672 36.67 16.62 -20.88
N LEU A 673 35.32 16.47 -21.07
CA LEU A 673 34.62 15.56 -21.99
C LEU A 673 34.08 14.25 -21.42
N GLU A 674 32.76 14.15 -21.66
CA GLU A 674 31.87 13.00 -21.65
C GLU A 674 31.35 12.49 -20.33
N SER A 675 30.05 12.85 -20.07
CA SER A 675 29.25 12.35 -18.97
C SER A 675 28.03 11.58 -19.47
N GLY A 676 28.08 10.29 -19.37
CA GLY A 676 26.88 9.47 -19.30
C GLY A 676 26.58 9.17 -17.85
N VAL A 677 25.49 9.67 -17.30
CA VAL A 677 25.02 9.27 -15.98
C VAL A 677 23.84 8.32 -16.16
N GLU A 678 24.10 7.05 -15.93
CA GLU A 678 23.10 6.02 -15.77
C GLU A 678 22.34 6.22 -14.46
N GLY A 679 21.04 6.34 -14.57
CA GLY A 679 20.10 6.29 -13.46
C GLY A 679 19.15 5.12 -13.63
N ASP A 680 19.49 3.98 -13.07
CA ASP A 680 18.61 2.81 -13.03
C ASP A 680 17.40 3.08 -12.15
N LEU A 681 16.22 3.01 -12.74
CA LEU A 681 14.96 2.99 -12.01
C LEU A 681 14.10 1.79 -12.37
N PHE A 682 13.80 1.07 -11.31
CA PHE A 682 12.90 -0.07 -11.27
C PHE A 682 11.51 0.27 -11.76
N ILE A 683 11.09 -0.35 -12.84
CA ILE A 683 9.70 -0.67 -13.07
C ILE A 683 9.62 -2.19 -13.16
N ALA A 684 8.92 -2.73 -12.19
CA ALA A 684 8.82 -4.15 -11.98
C ALA A 684 8.27 -4.89 -13.16
N ASP A 685 8.90 -5.99 -13.36
CA ASP A 685 8.53 -7.15 -14.12
C ASP A 685 7.05 -7.52 -13.96
N LEU A 686 6.27 -7.23 -14.96
CA LEU A 686 5.07 -7.99 -15.27
C LEU A 686 5.51 -9.08 -16.26
N GLY A 687 6.34 -9.99 -15.78
CA GLY A 687 6.82 -11.11 -16.54
C GLY A 687 5.68 -12.05 -16.91
N TRP A 688 5.42 -12.19 -18.18
CA TRP A 688 4.56 -13.25 -18.71
C TRP A 688 5.06 -13.76 -20.04
N GLY A 689 5.29 -15.05 -20.07
CA GLY A 689 5.12 -15.88 -21.24
C GLY A 689 6.34 -16.09 -22.13
N THR A 690 7.04 -17.13 -21.83
CA THR A 690 7.93 -17.82 -22.76
C THR A 690 7.12 -18.36 -23.94
N ASN A 691 7.28 -17.80 -25.11
CA ASN A 691 7.05 -18.51 -26.37
C ASN A 691 8.41 -18.93 -26.92
N ARG A 692 8.65 -20.23 -26.92
CA ARG A 692 9.66 -20.86 -27.77
C ARG A 692 9.27 -20.60 -29.23
N GLN A 693 10.06 -19.84 -29.94
CA GLN A 693 10.23 -19.96 -31.37
C GLN A 693 11.69 -20.24 -31.65
N GLU A 694 11.87 -21.29 -32.43
CA GLU A 694 13.12 -21.82 -32.91
C GLU A 694 13.97 -20.73 -33.57
N GLN A 695 15.22 -20.65 -33.14
CA GLN A 695 16.25 -19.89 -33.87
C GLN A 695 17.18 -20.92 -34.56
N PRO A 696 17.65 -20.62 -35.78
CA PRO A 696 18.59 -21.47 -36.51
C PRO A 696 19.98 -21.42 -35.89
N GLN A 697 20.60 -22.57 -35.85
CA GLN A 697 21.95 -22.81 -35.35
C GLN A 697 23.00 -22.06 -36.19
N PRO A 698 24.08 -21.53 -35.61
CA PRO A 698 25.32 -21.21 -36.31
C PRO A 698 26.27 -22.40 -36.27
N PRO A 699 27.22 -22.49 -37.23
CA PRO A 699 27.99 -23.71 -37.54
C PRO A 699 29.09 -24.00 -36.52
N GLU A 700 29.37 -25.32 -36.39
CA GLU A 700 30.44 -25.92 -35.62
C GLU A 700 31.83 -25.43 -36.05
N ILE A 701 32.70 -25.17 -35.07
CA ILE A 701 34.16 -25.21 -35.23
C ILE A 701 34.72 -26.03 -34.10
N ASN A 702 35.43 -27.09 -34.50
CA ASN A 702 36.08 -28.13 -33.70
C ASN A 702 37.30 -27.63 -32.91
N PRO A 703 37.70 -28.34 -31.85
CA PRO A 703 38.78 -27.95 -30.96
C PRO A 703 40.11 -28.55 -31.29
N SER A 704 41.16 -27.86 -31.05
CA SER A 704 42.46 -28.49 -30.78
C SER A 704 43.44 -27.51 -30.09
N ASP A 705 44.22 -28.16 -29.20
CA ASP A 705 45.51 -27.76 -28.61
C ASP A 705 45.55 -26.86 -27.38
N SER A 706 45.66 -27.47 -26.25
CA SER A 706 46.76 -27.96 -25.41
C SER A 706 47.76 -26.96 -24.90
N LEU A 707 48.04 -27.08 -23.62
CA LEU A 707 49.25 -26.98 -22.86
C LEU A 707 49.50 -25.75 -21.93
N LEU A 708 49.41 -26.14 -20.64
CA LEU A 708 50.35 -25.87 -19.54
C LEU A 708 50.82 -24.40 -19.25
N GLY A 709 50.55 -24.01 -18.02
CA GLY A 709 51.26 -22.88 -17.42
C GLY A 709 50.82 -22.60 -15.96
N ARG A 710 51.27 -23.41 -15.04
CA ARG A 710 51.31 -23.12 -13.60
C ARG A 710 52.09 -21.83 -13.35
N ARG A 711 51.54 -20.89 -12.62
CA ARG A 711 52.30 -20.09 -11.65
C ARG A 711 51.39 -19.53 -10.54
N GLN A 712 51.76 -19.91 -9.34
CA GLN A 712 51.34 -19.29 -8.10
C GLN A 712 51.81 -17.83 -8.02
N SER A 713 50.97 -16.94 -7.54
CA SER A 713 51.42 -15.95 -6.54
C SER A 713 50.29 -15.08 -6.04
N SER A 714 50.20 -15.09 -4.70
CA SER A 714 49.86 -13.96 -3.78
C SER A 714 48.48 -13.33 -3.79
N LEU A 715 47.81 -13.67 -2.72
CA LEU A 715 46.84 -12.93 -1.89
C LEU A 715 46.82 -11.39 -2.11
N THR A 716 45.74 -10.91 -2.66
CA THR A 716 45.10 -9.66 -2.29
C THR A 716 43.60 -9.86 -2.39
N SER A 717 42.92 -9.77 -1.25
CA SER A 717 41.44 -9.85 -1.14
C SER A 717 40.78 -8.75 -1.97
N PRO A 718 39.82 -9.09 -2.88
CA PRO A 718 38.98 -8.08 -3.49
C PRO A 718 37.85 -7.70 -2.51
N ALA A 719 37.57 -6.41 -2.39
CA ALA A 719 36.41 -5.87 -1.75
C ALA A 719 35.14 -6.55 -2.32
N GLU A 720 34.35 -7.17 -1.44
CA GLU A 720 33.10 -7.82 -1.78
C GLU A 720 32.12 -6.81 -2.40
N SER A 721 31.88 -6.94 -3.69
CA SER A 721 30.78 -6.25 -4.34
C SER A 721 29.49 -7.04 -4.01
N SER A 722 28.58 -6.40 -3.33
CA SER A 722 27.32 -6.99 -2.81
C SER A 722 26.34 -7.51 -3.88
N ASP A 723 26.72 -7.54 -5.14
CA ASP A 723 25.87 -7.86 -6.30
C ASP A 723 26.38 -9.05 -7.13
N ALA A 724 27.28 -9.86 -6.61
CA ALA A 724 27.77 -11.05 -7.28
C ALA A 724 27.05 -12.32 -6.80
N CYS A 725 26.80 -13.27 -7.72
CA CYS A 725 26.27 -14.57 -7.39
C CYS A 725 27.29 -15.39 -6.62
N TYR A 726 26.92 -15.91 -5.45
CA TYR A 726 27.77 -16.69 -4.58
C TYR A 726 28.42 -17.90 -5.30
N PHE A 727 27.67 -18.60 -6.16
CA PHE A 727 28.19 -19.78 -6.85
C PHE A 727 28.95 -19.50 -8.16
N CYS A 728 28.50 -18.55 -8.99
CA CYS A 728 29.12 -18.33 -10.29
C CYS A 728 29.93 -17.05 -10.42
N GLY A 729 29.97 -16.22 -9.36
CA GLY A 729 30.74 -14.98 -9.33
C GLY A 729 30.27 -13.88 -10.30
N LYS A 730 29.26 -14.15 -11.13
CA LYS A 730 28.73 -13.19 -12.08
C LYS A 730 27.76 -12.24 -11.40
N ARG A 731 27.63 -11.03 -11.90
CA ARG A 731 26.70 -10.01 -11.36
C ARG A 731 25.28 -10.52 -11.40
N VAL A 732 24.59 -10.41 -10.25
CA VAL A 732 23.16 -10.80 -10.09
C VAL A 732 22.31 -9.55 -10.12
N TYR A 733 21.43 -9.48 -11.08
CA TYR A 733 20.47 -8.39 -11.15
C TYR A 733 19.31 -8.63 -10.17
N ILE A 734 18.75 -7.57 -9.59
CA ILE A 734 17.76 -7.64 -8.50
C ILE A 734 16.52 -8.47 -8.89
N LEU A 735 16.14 -8.51 -10.16
CA LEU A 735 15.00 -9.30 -10.66
C LEU A 735 15.26 -10.81 -10.75
N GLU A 736 16.52 -11.22 -10.83
CA GLU A 736 16.95 -12.62 -10.91
C GLU A 736 17.50 -13.13 -9.57
N ARG A 737 17.57 -12.24 -8.58
CA ARG A 737 18.24 -12.48 -7.32
C ARG A 737 17.40 -13.32 -6.37
N VAL A 738 17.97 -14.44 -5.94
CA VAL A 738 17.54 -15.16 -4.74
C VAL A 738 18.51 -14.79 -3.61
N SER A 739 17.99 -14.46 -2.45
CA SER A 739 18.79 -14.16 -1.25
C SER A 739 18.53 -15.23 -0.21
N ALA A 740 19.59 -15.90 0.25
CA ALA A 740 19.55 -16.88 1.31
C ALA A 740 20.84 -16.76 2.14
N GLU A 741 20.76 -16.86 3.46
CA GLU A 741 21.87 -16.81 4.42
C GLU A 741 22.86 -15.64 4.18
N GLY A 742 22.33 -14.48 3.78
CA GLY A 742 23.14 -13.29 3.53
C GLY A 742 23.84 -13.23 2.17
N HIS A 743 23.74 -14.29 1.34
CA HIS A 743 24.31 -14.40 0.00
C HIS A 743 23.28 -14.16 -1.10
N PHE A 744 23.77 -13.81 -2.30
CA PHE A 744 22.95 -13.59 -3.48
C PHE A 744 23.23 -14.62 -4.56
N PHE A 745 22.16 -15.09 -5.21
CA PHE A 745 22.25 -16.15 -6.24
C PHE A 745 21.40 -15.79 -7.43
N HIS A 746 21.81 -16.20 -8.63
CA HIS A 746 20.86 -16.35 -9.73
C HIS A 746 19.86 -17.45 -9.39
N ARG A 747 18.61 -17.28 -9.81
CA ARG A 747 17.58 -18.30 -9.58
C ARG A 747 17.97 -19.70 -10.10
N GLY A 748 18.70 -19.77 -11.22
CA GLY A 748 19.22 -21.00 -11.78
C GLY A 748 20.47 -21.55 -11.10
N CYS A 749 21.19 -20.75 -10.29
CA CYS A 749 22.37 -21.17 -9.54
C CYS A 749 22.03 -21.64 -8.12
N PHE A 750 20.84 -21.30 -7.59
CA PHE A 750 20.42 -21.71 -6.26
C PHE A 750 19.88 -23.13 -6.29
N GLN A 751 20.80 -24.09 -6.23
CA GLN A 751 20.53 -25.52 -6.39
C GLN A 751 21.15 -26.32 -5.25
N CYS A 752 20.58 -27.49 -4.96
CA CYS A 752 21.16 -28.45 -4.03
C CYS A 752 22.51 -28.94 -4.56
N HIS A 753 23.55 -28.86 -3.74
CA HIS A 753 24.91 -29.29 -4.12
C HIS A 753 24.97 -30.75 -4.55
N GLN A 754 24.18 -31.63 -3.92
CA GLN A 754 24.23 -33.04 -4.16
C GLN A 754 23.39 -33.49 -5.36
N CYS A 755 22.16 -32.96 -5.55
CA CYS A 755 21.26 -33.46 -6.61
C CYS A 755 20.95 -32.44 -7.71
N GLY A 756 21.49 -31.22 -7.66
CA GLY A 756 21.26 -30.19 -8.68
C GLY A 756 19.83 -29.66 -8.77
N THR A 757 18.93 -30.10 -7.87
CA THR A 757 17.56 -29.62 -7.88
C THR A 757 17.52 -28.17 -7.40
N THR A 758 16.79 -27.30 -8.12
CA THR A 758 16.62 -25.91 -7.74
C THR A 758 15.93 -25.80 -6.37
N LEU A 759 16.60 -25.13 -5.43
CA LEU A 759 16.12 -24.94 -4.08
C LEU A 759 15.06 -23.82 -4.01
N ARG A 760 14.14 -23.94 -3.04
CA ARG A 760 13.15 -22.92 -2.75
C ARG A 760 13.46 -22.30 -1.40
N LEU A 761 13.21 -21.01 -1.27
CA LEU A 761 13.32 -20.33 0.01
C LEU A 761 12.39 -20.99 1.03
N GLY A 762 12.97 -21.53 2.10
CA GLY A 762 12.28 -22.28 3.15
C GLY A 762 12.39 -23.81 3.08
N ASP A 763 12.98 -24.39 2.02
CA ASP A 763 13.12 -25.85 1.83
C ASP A 763 14.59 -26.24 1.60
N PHE A 764 15.53 -25.55 2.22
CA PHE A 764 16.97 -25.83 2.12
C PHE A 764 17.64 -25.76 3.51
N VAL A 765 18.81 -26.37 3.59
CA VAL A 765 19.76 -26.23 4.68
C VAL A 765 21.06 -25.70 4.11
N PHE A 766 21.63 -24.69 4.73
CA PHE A 766 22.98 -24.19 4.45
C PHE A 766 23.94 -24.82 5.43
N ASP A 767 24.98 -25.44 4.91
CA ASP A 767 26.05 -26.01 5.70
C ASP A 767 27.17 -24.97 5.78
N GLU A 768 27.44 -24.47 6.97
CA GLU A 768 28.43 -23.42 7.21
C GLU A 768 29.87 -23.95 7.09
N ASP A 769 30.07 -25.26 7.23
CA ASP A 769 31.39 -25.88 7.18
C ASP A 769 31.91 -26.04 5.76
N ASP A 770 31.03 -26.36 4.80
CA ASP A 770 31.39 -26.52 3.39
C ASP A 770 30.92 -25.37 2.49
N GLY A 771 30.11 -24.45 3.01
CA GLY A 771 29.58 -23.29 2.29
C GLY A 771 28.58 -23.62 1.18
N HIS A 772 27.93 -24.80 1.26
CA HIS A 772 27.01 -25.28 0.24
C HIS A 772 25.55 -25.36 0.73
N PHE A 773 24.63 -25.38 -0.24
CA PHE A 773 23.19 -25.46 0.03
C PHE A 773 22.66 -26.84 -0.35
N TYR A 774 21.89 -27.44 0.55
CA TYR A 774 21.32 -28.78 0.38
C TYR A 774 19.79 -28.74 0.46
N CYS A 775 19.12 -29.62 -0.26
CA CYS A 775 17.69 -29.85 -0.03
C CYS A 775 17.52 -30.72 1.23
N MET A 776 16.34 -30.66 1.84
CA MET A 776 16.02 -31.37 3.09
C MET A 776 16.25 -32.90 3.01
N LEU A 777 16.34 -33.50 1.81
CA LEU A 777 16.58 -34.91 1.60
C LEU A 777 18.07 -35.26 1.58
N HIS A 778 18.94 -34.30 1.31
CA HIS A 778 20.37 -34.55 1.09
C HIS A 778 21.28 -33.86 2.12
N TYR A 779 20.69 -33.28 3.16
CA TYR A 779 21.44 -32.77 4.29
C TYR A 779 21.59 -33.85 5.37
N SER A 780 22.78 -34.40 5.53
CA SER A 780 23.13 -35.32 6.61
C SER A 780 24.01 -34.59 7.60
N SER A 781 23.45 -34.21 8.76
CA SER A 781 24.20 -33.55 9.82
C SER A 781 25.36 -34.43 10.33
N PRO A 782 26.59 -33.91 10.49
CA PRO A 782 27.72 -34.66 11.03
C PRO A 782 27.58 -35.08 12.51
N HIS A 783 26.54 -34.65 13.20
CA HIS A 783 26.34 -34.87 14.65
C HIS A 783 25.41 -36.05 15.03
N SER A 784 25.02 -36.91 14.11
CA SER A 784 24.21 -38.12 14.41
C SER A 784 24.90 -39.44 14.06
N MET A 785 26.15 -39.61 14.50
CA MET A 785 26.79 -40.94 14.54
C MET A 785 27.20 -41.22 15.97
N GLU A 786 26.28 -41.75 16.79
CA GLU A 786 26.61 -42.67 17.86
C GLU A 786 25.41 -43.57 18.15
N VAL A 787 25.74 -44.95 18.01
CA VAL A 787 25.06 -46.12 18.60
C VAL A 787 23.73 -46.50 17.88
N THR A 788 23.63 -47.63 17.20
CA THR A 788 23.91 -49.03 17.55
C THR A 788 23.85 -49.93 16.31
N ASP A 789 24.71 -50.93 16.40
CA ASP A 789 24.80 -52.12 15.55
C ASP A 789 23.52 -52.94 15.41
N SER A 790 23.44 -53.61 14.28
CA SER A 790 23.02 -54.98 14.08
C SER A 790 21.74 -55.20 13.29
N ALA A 791 22.01 -55.88 12.20
CA ALA A 791 21.30 -56.99 11.61
C ALA A 791 20.31 -56.82 10.46
N CYS A 792 20.73 -57.44 9.38
CA CYS A 792 20.01 -58.32 8.42
C CYS A 792 19.30 -57.70 7.21
N CYS A 793 19.95 -57.97 6.10
CA CYS A 793 19.45 -58.40 4.79
C CYS A 793 17.98 -58.71 4.65
N ALA A 794 17.35 -58.15 3.64
CA ALA A 794 16.61 -58.92 2.60
C ALA A 794 16.03 -57.96 1.55
N ALA A 795 16.35 -58.26 0.31
CA ALA A 795 15.68 -57.73 -0.86
C ALA A 795 14.27 -58.36 -0.97
N PRO A 796 13.29 -57.70 -1.56
CA PRO A 796 12.17 -58.38 -2.16
C PRO A 796 12.25 -58.33 -3.69
N GLN A 797 12.05 -59.53 -4.22
CA GLN A 797 11.88 -59.95 -5.60
C GLN A 797 10.64 -59.27 -6.24
N GLU A 798 10.78 -59.13 -7.55
CA GLU A 798 9.73 -58.96 -8.54
C GLU A 798 8.69 -60.07 -8.44
N VAL A 799 7.41 -59.69 -8.53
CA VAL A 799 6.34 -60.61 -8.96
C VAL A 799 5.54 -59.91 -10.05
N SER A 800 5.69 -60.46 -11.22
CA SER A 800 4.89 -60.28 -12.40
C SER A 800 3.49 -60.88 -12.21
N GLY A 801 2.47 -60.27 -12.74
CA GLY A 801 1.14 -60.84 -12.80
C GLY A 801 0.24 -60.10 -13.75
N ASP A 802 0.02 -60.70 -14.84
CA ASP A 802 -0.72 -60.33 -16.04
C ASP A 802 -2.23 -60.19 -15.89
N VAL A 803 -2.80 -59.56 -16.93
CA VAL A 803 -4.07 -59.82 -17.65
C VAL A 803 -5.33 -59.06 -17.18
N SER A 804 -5.84 -58.20 -17.94
CA SER A 804 -6.74 -58.14 -19.09
C SER A 804 -7.96 -57.23 -18.92
N THR A 805 -8.08 -56.34 -19.88
CA THR A 805 -9.20 -56.09 -20.83
C THR A 805 -10.48 -55.40 -20.40
N ILE A 806 -10.89 -54.53 -21.34
CA ILE A 806 -12.24 -53.96 -21.61
C ILE A 806 -12.51 -52.59 -20.91
N GLY A 807 -12.80 -51.48 -21.59
CA GLY A 807 -13.34 -51.22 -22.88
C GLY A 807 -13.48 -49.69 -23.07
N GLN A 808 -13.42 -49.30 -24.30
CA GLN A 808 -13.67 -47.98 -24.85
C GLN A 808 -15.02 -47.41 -24.45
N LEU A 809 -15.10 -46.11 -24.31
CA LEU A 809 -16.09 -45.28 -24.99
C LEU A 809 -15.82 -43.78 -24.73
N ARG A 810 -15.43 -43.05 -25.74
CA ARG A 810 -15.76 -41.61 -25.91
C ARG A 810 -17.20 -41.54 -26.40
N PRO A 811 -17.91 -40.44 -26.13
CA PRO A 811 -17.97 -39.39 -27.14
C PRO A 811 -17.93 -37.93 -26.70
N SER A 812 -17.40 -37.12 -27.60
CA SER A 812 -17.61 -35.72 -27.81
C SER A 812 -19.07 -35.30 -27.77
N LEU A 813 -19.35 -34.14 -27.23
CA LEU A 813 -20.32 -33.20 -27.81
C LEU A 813 -20.11 -31.77 -27.28
N GLN A 814 -19.91 -30.90 -28.23
CA GLN A 814 -20.10 -29.46 -28.18
C GLN A 814 -21.54 -29.10 -27.73
N ILE A 815 -21.71 -28.09 -26.94
CA ILE A 815 -22.47 -26.85 -27.22
C ILE A 815 -22.09 -25.82 -26.17
#